data_880eeb3d534b488221ac97ec128009b1
#
_entry.id   880eeb3d534b488221ac97ec128009b1
#
_cell.length_a   1.000
_cell.length_b   1.000
_cell.length_c   1.000
_cell.angle_alpha   90.00
_cell.angle_beta   90.00
_cell.angle_gamma   90.00
#
_symmetry.space_group_name_H-M   'P 1'
#
loop_
_entity.id
_entity.type
_entity.pdbx_description
1 polymer ?
#
loop_
_entity_poly.entity_id
_entity_poly.type
_entity_poly.pdbx_seq_one_letter_code
_entity_poly.pdbx_strand_id
1 'polypeptide(L)'
;MAIEDERFYDHNGIDLKGIVRALVADVRTRDFSQGASTLTQQLIKNNVLNEQWANENDSNISKIEKMERQVQRKIQEQYLAIELEKKVNDKNWILENYLNSINLGSNTLGVQAAAQRYFGKDVSKLTLSECAVIAGITKNPAGYNPILHPKENAKRRKNVLDAMKKQGYISQKQYDKAMADDVYGRISEHNDVREETMNTYFVDAVIDDVFDDLVNIKGYSESEAYKAIYQGGLTIKSTQNLQIQKICDEEVADKANYDAGTKYSFYLSFQVKEKDGTIKTYTNQTMLSYYKKKNKSQNYSINFASEEDCRAAIAQYEKDVLGKGDKLVENSEYIFITMQPQVAMTIMDQSTGEVQAIVGGRGNKAGNRTWNRATKTCRQPGSTFKIIACYAPALDAGGKTLASVQDDAPLTVGNKTYNNYTHKFGGFTSIRKAITKSINIVTVKTLQDIGVDLGYEYAENFGFSTLTDTDRNLGISLGGLTQGVTNLELTAAYAAIANQGEYNEPSFYTQVLDHDGNVLLDKTQTKEQHQVIKEDTAWLLTDAMKDVMTSGTGMRAYFGTGMAQAGKSGTTTLNRDALFAGFTPYYTCVVWGGYDDNSIQSATGYPKNLWKAVMKRIHADLKAKDFEKPSGITQAVVCAKSGLLPEADVCDKDPRGTQSYTEYFAEGTVPTENCDHHISLQICEASGKVAGEYCPADQVVTKTYIVGAEKGSADYQYCATEKFLNGTCNIHDAETQDEEKPEEEPADPPDDAKPEETHEPEQTPEKNEE
;
A
#
# COMPACT_ATOMS: atom_id res chain seq x y z
N MET A 1 -11.92 -47.15 9.00
CA MET A 1 -12.66 -48.26 9.60
C MET A 1 -11.75 -49.15 10.43
N ALA A 2 -10.85 -49.96 9.89
CA ALA A 2 -10.12 -51.03 10.63
C ALA A 2 -9.47 -50.56 11.96
N ILE A 3 -9.12 -49.33 12.15
CA ILE A 3 -8.44 -48.80 13.35
C ILE A 3 -9.31 -47.85 14.20
N GLU A 4 -10.25 -47.12 13.57
CA GLU A 4 -11.07 -46.14 14.27
C GLU A 4 -12.46 -46.69 14.66
N ASP A 5 -13.05 -47.56 13.80
CA ASP A 5 -14.42 -48.06 13.98
C ASP A 5 -14.59 -49.41 13.27
N GLU A 6 -14.13 -50.47 13.94
CA GLU A 6 -14.09 -51.82 13.39
C GLU A 6 -15.47 -52.38 12.99
N ARG A 7 -16.53 -51.91 13.67
CA ARG A 7 -17.93 -52.36 13.44
C ARG A 7 -18.79 -51.28 12.79
N PHE A 8 -18.22 -50.42 12.01
CA PHE A 8 -18.91 -49.31 11.38
C PHE A 8 -20.19 -49.70 10.66
N TYR A 9 -20.19 -50.83 9.97
CA TYR A 9 -21.37 -51.32 9.25
C TYR A 9 -22.39 -52.07 10.14
N ASP A 10 -22.03 -52.40 11.40
CA ASP A 10 -22.84 -53.25 12.29
C ASP A 10 -23.66 -52.45 13.33
N HIS A 11 -23.42 -51.15 13.46
CA HIS A 11 -24.12 -50.29 14.43
C HIS A 11 -24.87 -49.15 13.76
N ASN A 12 -25.82 -48.52 14.47
CA ASN A 12 -26.64 -47.41 14.00
C ASN A 12 -26.23 -46.10 14.72
N GLY A 13 -25.03 -45.57 14.42
CA GLY A 13 -24.50 -44.29 14.93
C GLY A 13 -23.68 -44.44 16.22
N ILE A 14 -23.98 -45.41 17.09
CA ILE A 14 -23.23 -45.69 18.32
C ILE A 14 -22.85 -47.19 18.41
N ASP A 15 -21.60 -47.45 18.84
CA ASP A 15 -21.12 -48.82 19.10
C ASP A 15 -21.22 -49.18 20.57
N LEU A 16 -22.38 -49.72 21.04
CA LEU A 16 -22.57 -50.09 22.44
C LEU A 16 -21.58 -51.14 22.91
N LYS A 17 -21.21 -52.13 22.06
CA LYS A 17 -20.19 -53.14 22.41
C LYS A 17 -18.81 -52.53 22.56
N GLY A 18 -18.48 -51.54 21.73
CA GLY A 18 -17.24 -50.75 21.83
C GLY A 18 -17.18 -49.96 23.11
N ILE A 19 -18.27 -49.29 23.48
CA ILE A 19 -18.38 -48.51 24.72
C ILE A 19 -18.13 -49.38 25.95
N VAL A 20 -18.81 -50.55 26.04
CA VAL A 20 -18.62 -51.48 27.15
C VAL A 20 -17.20 -52.00 27.19
N ARG A 21 -16.60 -52.36 26.05
CA ARG A 21 -15.20 -52.81 25.96
C ARG A 21 -14.25 -51.73 26.44
N ALA A 22 -14.41 -50.45 26.02
CA ALA A 22 -13.58 -49.36 26.45
C ALA A 22 -13.69 -49.09 27.95
N LEU A 23 -14.91 -49.09 28.51
CA LEU A 23 -15.15 -48.97 29.95
C LEU A 23 -14.42 -50.06 30.77
N VAL A 24 -14.48 -51.32 30.33
CA VAL A 24 -13.81 -52.43 30.99
C VAL A 24 -12.27 -52.29 30.91
N ALA A 25 -11.77 -51.83 29.77
CA ALA A 25 -10.34 -51.61 29.58
C ALA A 25 -9.83 -50.44 30.44
N ASP A 26 -10.54 -49.32 30.46
CA ASP A 26 -10.18 -48.11 31.21
C ASP A 26 -10.23 -48.34 32.72
N VAL A 27 -11.17 -49.11 33.21
CA VAL A 27 -11.21 -49.56 34.63
C VAL A 27 -10.01 -50.46 34.98
N ARG A 28 -9.58 -51.33 34.04
CA ARG A 28 -8.45 -52.24 34.23
C ARG A 28 -7.08 -51.56 34.21
N THR A 29 -6.94 -50.58 33.33
CA THR A 29 -5.66 -49.88 33.10
C THR A 29 -5.54 -48.57 33.90
N ARG A 30 -6.62 -48.07 34.49
CA ARG A 30 -6.74 -46.73 35.09
C ARG A 30 -6.32 -45.58 34.14
N ASP A 31 -6.33 -45.86 32.85
CA ASP A 31 -5.96 -44.93 31.78
C ASP A 31 -7.18 -44.77 30.86
N PHE A 32 -7.82 -43.60 30.94
CA PHE A 32 -9.03 -43.24 30.14
C PHE A 32 -8.67 -42.89 28.70
N SER A 33 -7.75 -43.60 28.08
CA SER A 33 -7.20 -43.32 26.75
C SER A 33 -7.86 -44.08 25.61
N GLN A 34 -8.76 -45.04 25.86
CA GLN A 34 -9.42 -45.80 24.81
C GLN A 34 -10.66 -45.08 24.27
N GLY A 35 -10.57 -44.60 23.03
CA GLY A 35 -11.69 -43.99 22.33
C GLY A 35 -12.73 -45.02 21.89
N ALA A 36 -14.00 -44.77 22.21
CA ALA A 36 -15.16 -45.56 21.76
C ALA A 36 -16.09 -44.75 20.82
N SER A 37 -15.60 -43.66 20.23
CA SER A 37 -16.38 -42.83 19.30
C SER A 37 -16.42 -43.46 17.92
N THR A 38 -17.62 -43.57 17.34
CA THR A 38 -17.81 -44.05 15.97
C THR A 38 -17.42 -43.00 14.92
N LEU A 39 -17.23 -43.41 13.66
CA LEU A 39 -17.01 -42.49 12.53
C LEU A 39 -18.17 -41.51 12.38
N THR A 40 -19.40 -41.94 12.59
CA THR A 40 -20.61 -41.11 12.55
C THR A 40 -20.57 -40.03 13.64
N GLN A 41 -20.14 -40.35 14.87
CA GLN A 41 -19.97 -39.38 15.94
C GLN A 41 -18.87 -38.40 15.63
N GLN A 42 -17.76 -38.84 15.02
CA GLN A 42 -16.68 -37.96 14.61
C GLN A 42 -17.12 -37.02 13.49
N LEU A 43 -17.93 -37.49 12.52
CA LEU A 43 -18.50 -36.66 11.46
C LEU A 43 -19.37 -35.54 12.05
N ILE A 44 -20.29 -35.89 12.98
CA ILE A 44 -21.13 -34.91 13.69
C ILE A 44 -20.29 -33.91 14.47
N LYS A 45 -19.32 -34.39 15.25
CA LYS A 45 -18.45 -33.55 16.03
C LYS A 45 -17.75 -32.50 15.16
N ASN A 46 -17.15 -32.93 14.05
CA ASN A 46 -16.30 -32.09 13.22
C ASN A 46 -17.09 -31.09 12.37
N ASN A 47 -18.33 -31.43 11.96
CA ASN A 47 -19.09 -30.61 11.00
C ASN A 47 -20.31 -29.89 11.61
N VAL A 48 -20.80 -30.33 12.77
CA VAL A 48 -22.02 -29.78 13.37
C VAL A 48 -21.77 -29.15 14.73
N LEU A 49 -20.95 -29.78 15.57
CA LEU A 49 -20.77 -29.37 16.97
C LEU A 49 -19.49 -28.59 17.23
N ASN A 50 -18.59 -28.54 16.27
CA ASN A 50 -17.25 -27.94 16.49
C ASN A 50 -17.33 -26.47 16.90
N GLU A 51 -18.21 -25.68 16.32
CA GLU A 51 -18.40 -24.25 16.63
C GLU A 51 -19.08 -24.05 17.99
N GLN A 52 -20.17 -24.81 18.24
CA GLN A 52 -20.91 -24.72 19.49
C GLN A 52 -20.02 -24.99 20.72
N TRP A 53 -19.01 -25.83 20.56
CA TRP A 53 -18.13 -26.28 21.64
C TRP A 53 -16.67 -25.78 21.48
N ALA A 54 -16.42 -24.77 20.67
CA ALA A 54 -15.08 -24.23 20.43
C ALA A 54 -14.35 -23.83 21.71
N ASN A 55 -15.08 -23.28 22.69
CA ASN A 55 -14.56 -22.82 23.97
C ASN A 55 -14.64 -23.89 25.08
N GLU A 56 -14.86 -25.17 24.76
CA GLU A 56 -14.94 -26.26 25.76
C GLU A 56 -13.68 -26.37 26.63
N ASN A 57 -12.54 -26.08 26.06
CA ASN A 57 -11.23 -26.17 26.70
C ASN A 57 -10.63 -24.82 27.14
N ASP A 58 -11.44 -23.77 27.22
CA ASP A 58 -10.98 -22.45 27.68
C ASP A 58 -10.24 -22.58 29.02
N SER A 59 -9.10 -21.93 29.13
CA SER A 59 -8.27 -21.91 30.34
C SER A 59 -8.96 -21.27 31.54
N ASN A 60 -9.97 -20.44 31.30
CA ASN A 60 -10.68 -19.67 32.32
C ASN A 60 -11.82 -20.43 32.99
N ILE A 61 -12.21 -21.61 32.50
CA ILE A 61 -13.29 -22.42 33.11
C ILE A 61 -12.75 -23.49 34.03
N SER A 62 -13.53 -23.81 35.09
CA SER A 62 -13.14 -24.80 36.10
C SER A 62 -13.03 -26.24 35.51
N LYS A 63 -12.23 -27.08 36.15
CA LYS A 63 -12.08 -28.50 35.73
C LYS A 63 -13.40 -29.25 35.76
N ILE A 64 -14.29 -28.93 36.70
CA ILE A 64 -15.64 -29.54 36.82
C ILE A 64 -16.47 -29.08 35.63
N GLU A 65 -16.52 -27.83 35.32
CA GLU A 65 -17.30 -27.28 34.21
C GLU A 65 -16.81 -27.82 32.86
N LYS A 66 -15.50 -27.99 32.67
CA LYS A 66 -14.94 -28.68 31.49
C LYS A 66 -15.50 -30.10 31.34
N MET A 67 -15.55 -30.84 32.44
CA MET A 67 -16.03 -32.19 32.44
C MET A 67 -17.54 -32.25 32.14
N GLU A 68 -18.34 -31.32 32.68
CA GLU A 68 -19.77 -31.22 32.38
C GLU A 68 -19.99 -30.91 30.90
N ARG A 69 -19.28 -29.94 30.33
CA ARG A 69 -19.37 -29.60 28.91
C ARG A 69 -18.96 -30.77 28.01
N GLN A 70 -17.92 -31.50 28.35
CA GLN A 70 -17.50 -32.70 27.62
C GLN A 70 -18.56 -33.80 27.63
N VAL A 71 -19.23 -34.02 28.75
CA VAL A 71 -20.34 -35.01 28.88
C VAL A 71 -21.52 -34.51 28.04
N GLN A 72 -21.92 -33.26 28.14
CA GLN A 72 -23.04 -32.71 27.34
C GLN A 72 -22.77 -32.83 25.84
N ARG A 73 -21.59 -32.41 25.37
CA ARG A 73 -21.20 -32.61 23.98
C ARG A 73 -21.26 -34.05 23.54
N LYS A 74 -20.78 -34.98 24.40
CA LYS A 74 -20.77 -36.41 24.08
C LYS A 74 -22.17 -37.00 23.95
N ILE A 75 -23.10 -36.54 24.76
CA ILE A 75 -24.53 -36.92 24.65
C ILE A 75 -25.11 -36.38 23.33
N GLN A 76 -24.81 -35.13 22.98
CA GLN A 76 -25.28 -34.56 21.73
C GLN A 76 -24.70 -35.30 20.51
N GLU A 77 -23.38 -35.59 20.51
CA GLU A 77 -22.75 -36.41 19.46
C GLU A 77 -23.45 -37.74 19.25
N GLN A 78 -23.78 -38.44 20.33
CA GLN A 78 -24.42 -39.75 20.27
C GLN A 78 -25.87 -39.66 19.74
N TYR A 79 -26.63 -38.69 20.24
CA TYR A 79 -28.01 -38.47 19.78
C TYR A 79 -28.05 -38.11 18.29
N LEU A 80 -27.28 -37.15 17.89
CA LEU A 80 -27.24 -36.70 16.49
C LEU A 80 -26.68 -37.77 15.55
N ALA A 81 -25.74 -38.60 15.99
CA ALA A 81 -25.23 -39.71 15.20
C ALA A 81 -26.32 -40.77 14.93
N ILE A 82 -27.17 -41.09 15.93
CA ILE A 82 -28.30 -42.01 15.75
C ILE A 82 -29.32 -41.39 14.76
N GLU A 83 -29.67 -40.12 14.94
CA GLU A 83 -30.63 -39.45 14.07
C GLU A 83 -30.11 -39.30 12.63
N LEU A 84 -28.81 -39.01 12.43
CA LEU A 84 -28.19 -38.97 11.12
C LEU A 84 -28.28 -40.32 10.41
N GLU A 85 -27.92 -41.40 11.09
CA GLU A 85 -27.98 -42.75 10.50
C GLU A 85 -29.40 -43.20 10.17
N LYS A 86 -30.39 -42.83 10.98
CA LYS A 86 -31.80 -43.07 10.66
C LYS A 86 -32.27 -42.30 9.44
N LYS A 87 -31.83 -41.03 9.30
CA LYS A 87 -32.28 -40.11 8.26
C LYS A 87 -31.62 -40.42 6.92
N VAL A 88 -30.31 -40.66 6.91
CA VAL A 88 -29.54 -40.95 5.71
C VAL A 88 -29.68 -42.40 5.27
N ASN A 89 -29.67 -43.33 6.22
CA ASN A 89 -29.77 -44.81 6.01
C ASN A 89 -28.76 -45.32 4.92
N ASP A 90 -27.63 -44.68 4.78
CA ASP A 90 -26.55 -45.02 3.86
C ASP A 90 -25.18 -44.85 4.54
N LYS A 91 -24.59 -45.99 4.87
CA LYS A 91 -23.25 -46.03 5.49
C LYS A 91 -22.14 -45.51 4.56
N ASN A 92 -22.28 -45.71 3.27
CA ASN A 92 -21.26 -45.23 2.32
C ASN A 92 -21.29 -43.71 2.22
N TRP A 93 -22.49 -43.11 2.21
CA TRP A 93 -22.60 -41.65 2.27
C TRP A 93 -21.95 -41.07 3.55
N ILE A 94 -22.17 -41.72 4.71
CA ILE A 94 -21.55 -41.28 5.98
C ILE A 94 -20.03 -41.40 5.90
N LEU A 95 -19.50 -42.51 5.37
CA LEU A 95 -18.08 -42.75 5.22
C LEU A 95 -17.43 -41.75 4.26
N GLU A 96 -18.07 -41.46 3.14
CA GLU A 96 -17.62 -40.49 2.14
C GLU A 96 -17.49 -39.07 2.73
N ASN A 97 -18.56 -38.62 3.42
CA ASN A 97 -18.55 -37.32 4.08
C ASN A 97 -17.51 -37.24 5.21
N TYR A 98 -17.31 -38.32 5.97
CA TYR A 98 -16.24 -38.41 6.95
C TYR A 98 -14.84 -38.26 6.29
N LEU A 99 -14.60 -39.02 5.22
CA LEU A 99 -13.31 -39.00 4.51
C LEU A 99 -13.04 -37.64 3.84
N ASN A 100 -14.06 -36.90 3.44
CA ASN A 100 -13.95 -35.60 2.82
C ASN A 100 -13.79 -34.44 3.84
N SER A 101 -14.16 -34.65 5.11
CA SER A 101 -14.17 -33.57 6.11
C SER A 101 -13.13 -33.71 7.22
N ILE A 102 -12.51 -34.88 7.37
CA ILE A 102 -11.57 -35.12 8.48
C ILE A 102 -10.28 -34.31 8.35
N ASN A 103 -9.82 -33.74 9.48
CA ASN A 103 -8.52 -33.09 9.56
C ASN A 103 -7.38 -34.12 9.53
N LEU A 104 -6.49 -33.97 8.58
CA LEU A 104 -5.34 -34.86 8.33
C LEU A 104 -3.98 -34.15 8.48
N GLY A 105 -3.93 -33.10 9.32
CA GLY A 105 -2.69 -32.36 9.63
C GLY A 105 -2.30 -31.35 8.54
N SER A 106 -1.41 -30.42 8.87
CA SER A 106 -0.93 -29.38 7.94
C SER A 106 -2.07 -28.59 7.26
N ASN A 107 -3.14 -28.28 7.99
CA ASN A 107 -4.36 -27.62 7.48
C ASN A 107 -5.05 -28.39 6.34
N THR A 108 -4.85 -29.70 6.27
CA THR A 108 -5.38 -30.53 5.20
C THR A 108 -6.69 -31.18 5.66
N LEU A 109 -7.76 -30.90 4.96
CA LEU A 109 -9.10 -31.45 5.24
C LEU A 109 -9.48 -32.41 4.12
N GLY A 110 -9.85 -33.63 4.50
CA GLY A 110 -10.23 -34.70 3.59
C GLY A 110 -9.07 -35.45 2.92
N VAL A 111 -9.38 -36.67 2.49
CA VAL A 111 -8.38 -37.62 1.97
C VAL A 111 -7.82 -37.23 0.61
N GLN A 112 -8.61 -36.57 -0.25
CA GLN A 112 -8.14 -36.09 -1.54
C GLN A 112 -7.05 -35.01 -1.35
N ALA A 113 -7.32 -34.03 -0.49
CA ALA A 113 -6.36 -33.00 -0.16
C ALA A 113 -5.10 -33.56 0.51
N ALA A 114 -5.25 -34.58 1.39
CA ALA A 114 -4.13 -35.28 2.00
C ALA A 114 -3.29 -36.05 0.98
N ALA A 115 -3.92 -36.72 0.01
CA ALA A 115 -3.23 -37.41 -1.07
C ALA A 115 -2.38 -36.46 -1.91
N GLN A 116 -2.93 -35.29 -2.25
CA GLN A 116 -2.20 -34.22 -2.95
C GLN A 116 -1.09 -33.64 -2.05
N ARG A 117 -1.42 -33.36 -0.77
CA ARG A 117 -0.45 -32.73 0.16
C ARG A 117 0.76 -33.59 0.43
N TYR A 118 0.56 -34.88 0.71
CA TYR A 118 1.65 -35.74 1.12
C TYR A 118 2.34 -36.48 -0.02
N PHE A 119 1.63 -36.74 -1.13
CA PHE A 119 2.13 -37.59 -2.20
C PHE A 119 2.04 -36.99 -3.61
N GLY A 120 1.39 -35.83 -3.79
CA GLY A 120 1.18 -35.22 -5.10
C GLY A 120 0.31 -36.04 -6.05
N LYS A 121 -0.63 -36.85 -5.52
CA LYS A 121 -1.42 -37.81 -6.29
C LYS A 121 -2.90 -37.64 -6.03
N ASP A 122 -3.70 -38.03 -7.01
CA ASP A 122 -5.13 -38.29 -6.79
C ASP A 122 -5.31 -39.44 -5.80
N VAL A 123 -6.34 -39.35 -4.94
CA VAL A 123 -6.64 -40.37 -3.90
C VAL A 123 -6.84 -41.76 -4.49
N SER A 124 -7.41 -41.87 -5.70
CA SER A 124 -7.63 -43.16 -6.40
C SER A 124 -6.32 -43.84 -6.83
N LYS A 125 -5.18 -43.12 -6.85
CA LYS A 125 -3.86 -43.60 -7.25
C LYS A 125 -2.95 -43.92 -6.08
N LEU A 126 -3.45 -43.80 -4.84
CA LEU A 126 -2.69 -44.13 -3.65
C LEU A 126 -2.41 -45.64 -3.54
N THR A 127 -1.21 -45.99 -3.12
CA THR A 127 -0.88 -47.37 -2.71
C THR A 127 -1.43 -47.71 -1.35
N LEU A 128 -1.52 -48.99 -1.00
CA LEU A 128 -1.94 -49.43 0.34
C LEU A 128 -1.07 -48.80 1.45
N SER A 129 0.22 -48.65 1.21
CA SER A 129 1.16 -48.02 2.14
C SER A 129 0.82 -46.56 2.38
N GLU A 130 0.55 -45.82 1.32
CA GLU A 130 0.18 -44.39 1.36
C GLU A 130 -1.19 -44.18 2.03
N CYS A 131 -2.16 -45.03 1.71
CA CYS A 131 -3.46 -45.03 2.42
C CYS A 131 -3.31 -45.27 3.94
N ALA A 132 -2.41 -46.20 4.33
CA ALA A 132 -2.17 -46.47 5.75
C ALA A 132 -1.43 -45.33 6.48
N VAL A 133 -0.60 -44.56 5.80
CA VAL A 133 -0.01 -43.31 6.33
C VAL A 133 -1.10 -42.31 6.64
N ILE A 134 -1.98 -42.00 5.66
CA ILE A 134 -3.08 -41.05 5.83
C ILE A 134 -4.02 -41.51 6.96
N ALA A 135 -4.45 -42.79 6.96
CA ALA A 135 -5.26 -43.33 8.02
C ALA A 135 -4.61 -43.31 9.40
N GLY A 136 -3.28 -43.27 9.47
CA GLY A 136 -2.52 -43.12 10.71
C GLY A 136 -2.65 -41.75 11.37
N ILE A 137 -2.97 -40.70 10.59
CA ILE A 137 -3.03 -39.32 11.07
C ILE A 137 -4.29 -39.06 11.91
N THR A 138 -5.41 -39.73 11.61
CA THR A 138 -6.76 -39.44 12.12
C THR A 138 -6.87 -39.26 13.64
N LYS A 139 -6.13 -40.05 14.44
CA LYS A 139 -6.20 -40.00 15.91
C LYS A 139 -5.59 -38.72 16.53
N ASN A 140 -4.53 -38.20 15.95
CA ASN A 140 -3.84 -37.00 16.42
C ASN A 140 -3.16 -36.31 15.22
N PRO A 141 -3.86 -35.44 14.51
CA PRO A 141 -3.38 -34.80 13.28
C PRO A 141 -2.03 -34.05 13.44
N ALA A 142 -1.79 -33.42 14.57
CA ALA A 142 -0.54 -32.75 14.86
C ALA A 142 0.60 -33.76 15.18
N GLY A 143 0.36 -34.69 16.08
CA GLY A 143 1.40 -35.63 16.58
C GLY A 143 1.72 -36.78 15.62
N TYR A 144 0.84 -37.09 14.66
CA TYR A 144 1.06 -38.11 13.63
C TYR A 144 1.21 -37.52 12.23
N ASN A 145 1.54 -36.25 12.12
CA ASN A 145 1.85 -35.62 10.84
C ASN A 145 3.08 -36.32 10.19
N PRO A 146 2.94 -36.88 8.96
CA PRO A 146 4.03 -37.67 8.38
C PRO A 146 5.25 -36.85 7.91
N ILE A 147 5.09 -35.52 7.76
CA ILE A 147 6.21 -34.60 7.46
C ILE A 147 6.94 -34.23 8.74
N LEU A 148 6.22 -33.79 9.78
CA LEU A 148 6.80 -33.27 11.03
C LEU A 148 7.23 -34.40 11.98
N HIS A 149 6.48 -35.51 11.99
CA HIS A 149 6.64 -36.62 12.91
C HIS A 149 6.64 -37.99 12.18
N PRO A 150 7.53 -38.22 11.18
CA PRO A 150 7.54 -39.43 10.36
C PRO A 150 7.68 -40.73 11.16
N LYS A 151 8.47 -40.70 12.22
CA LYS A 151 8.68 -41.88 13.08
C LYS A 151 7.41 -42.28 13.85
N GLU A 152 6.68 -41.32 14.36
CA GLU A 152 5.43 -41.53 15.09
C GLU A 152 4.30 -41.98 14.16
N ASN A 153 4.23 -41.38 12.98
CA ASN A 153 3.30 -41.83 11.95
C ASN A 153 3.64 -43.26 11.47
N ALA A 154 4.92 -43.63 11.31
CA ALA A 154 5.32 -44.98 10.94
C ALA A 154 4.85 -46.04 11.94
N LYS A 155 4.94 -45.76 13.25
CA LYS A 155 4.38 -46.65 14.29
C LYS A 155 2.85 -46.80 14.13
N ARG A 156 2.16 -45.69 13.88
CA ARG A 156 0.72 -45.68 13.71
C ARG A 156 0.28 -46.38 12.41
N ARG A 157 0.99 -46.15 11.28
CA ARG A 157 0.84 -46.87 10.01
C ARG A 157 0.91 -48.38 10.20
N LYS A 158 1.91 -48.85 10.94
CA LYS A 158 2.03 -50.28 11.29
C LYS A 158 0.74 -50.79 11.98
N ASN A 159 0.24 -50.07 13.00
CA ASN A 159 -0.98 -50.43 13.70
C ASN A 159 -2.20 -50.49 12.76
N VAL A 160 -2.31 -49.60 11.78
CA VAL A 160 -3.35 -49.61 10.74
C VAL A 160 -3.26 -50.91 9.91
N LEU A 161 -2.05 -51.20 9.39
CA LEU A 161 -1.80 -52.42 8.59
C LEU A 161 -2.05 -53.72 9.39
N ASP A 162 -1.60 -53.75 10.66
CA ASP A 162 -1.85 -54.88 11.58
C ASP A 162 -3.38 -55.13 11.77
N ALA A 163 -4.16 -54.05 11.98
CA ALA A 163 -5.60 -54.12 12.14
C ALA A 163 -6.28 -54.60 10.85
N MET A 164 -5.90 -54.06 9.68
CA MET A 164 -6.41 -54.47 8.39
C MET A 164 -6.15 -55.96 8.09
N LYS A 165 -4.94 -56.45 8.41
CA LYS A 165 -4.59 -57.85 8.26
C LYS A 165 -5.40 -58.74 9.21
N LYS A 166 -5.48 -58.35 10.49
CA LYS A 166 -6.22 -59.10 11.52
C LYS A 166 -7.70 -59.26 11.15
N GLN A 167 -8.28 -58.25 10.53
CA GLN A 167 -9.69 -58.22 10.10
C GLN A 167 -9.91 -58.80 8.69
N GLY A 168 -8.84 -59.28 8.01
CA GLY A 168 -8.94 -59.91 6.71
C GLY A 168 -9.09 -58.96 5.52
N TYR A 169 -8.94 -57.64 5.71
CA TYR A 169 -8.99 -56.66 4.61
C TYR A 169 -7.80 -56.79 3.67
N ILE A 170 -6.64 -57.26 4.18
CA ILE A 170 -5.43 -57.46 3.40
C ILE A 170 -4.81 -58.82 3.70
N SER A 171 -4.20 -59.43 2.67
CA SER A 171 -3.43 -60.66 2.80
C SER A 171 -2.04 -60.40 3.43
N GLN A 172 -1.38 -61.51 3.93
CA GLN A 172 0.00 -61.40 4.43
C GLN A 172 0.94 -60.80 3.38
N LYS A 173 0.85 -61.21 2.12
CA LYS A 173 1.69 -60.69 1.02
C LYS A 173 1.49 -59.19 0.79
N GLN A 174 0.28 -58.67 0.88
CA GLN A 174 -0.02 -57.22 0.78
C GLN A 174 0.53 -56.46 2.00
N TYR A 175 0.41 -57.03 3.18
CA TYR A 175 0.97 -56.47 4.40
C TYR A 175 2.49 -56.32 4.29
N ASP A 176 3.20 -57.45 3.92
CA ASP A 176 4.66 -57.43 3.83
C ASP A 176 5.17 -56.45 2.77
N LYS A 177 4.48 -56.38 1.63
CA LYS A 177 4.78 -55.38 0.58
C LYS A 177 4.60 -53.95 1.09
N ALA A 178 3.50 -53.67 1.79
CA ALA A 178 3.25 -52.34 2.34
C ALA A 178 4.25 -51.97 3.43
N MET A 179 4.65 -52.91 4.29
CA MET A 179 5.67 -52.65 5.35
C MET A 179 7.06 -52.40 4.80
N ALA A 180 7.45 -53.06 3.71
CA ALA A 180 8.73 -52.89 3.05
C ALA A 180 8.83 -51.61 2.19
N ASP A 181 7.73 -50.88 1.97
CA ASP A 181 7.67 -49.70 1.13
C ASP A 181 8.28 -48.47 1.82
N ASP A 182 9.23 -47.81 1.15
CA ASP A 182 9.84 -46.54 1.59
C ASP A 182 8.93 -45.33 1.30
N VAL A 183 7.78 -45.31 1.96
CA VAL A 183 6.77 -44.27 1.78
C VAL A 183 7.21 -42.92 2.34
N TYR A 184 8.04 -42.91 3.39
CA TYR A 184 8.50 -41.66 4.03
C TYR A 184 9.61 -40.98 3.24
N GLY A 185 10.44 -41.73 2.50
CA GLY A 185 11.37 -41.15 1.51
C GLY A 185 10.63 -40.34 0.45
N ARG A 186 9.57 -40.92 -0.14
CA ARG A 186 8.73 -40.19 -1.12
C ARG A 186 8.02 -38.98 -0.54
N ILE A 187 7.58 -39.01 0.72
CA ILE A 187 6.99 -37.84 1.39
C ILE A 187 8.03 -36.74 1.56
N SER A 188 9.27 -37.08 1.94
CA SER A 188 10.37 -36.12 2.06
C SER A 188 10.69 -35.48 0.71
N GLU A 189 10.96 -36.28 -0.33
CA GLU A 189 11.24 -35.79 -1.67
C GLU A 189 10.15 -34.88 -2.22
N HIS A 190 8.87 -35.27 -2.05
CA HIS A 190 7.75 -34.47 -2.49
C HIS A 190 7.61 -33.12 -1.75
N ASN A 191 7.95 -33.08 -0.47
CA ASN A 191 7.81 -31.87 0.35
C ASN A 191 9.07 -31.00 0.32
N ASP A 192 10.25 -31.54 0.04
CA ASP A 192 11.45 -30.74 -0.25
C ASP A 192 11.26 -29.87 -1.51
N VAL A 193 10.55 -30.42 -2.52
CA VAL A 193 10.11 -29.64 -3.71
C VAL A 193 9.01 -28.61 -3.38
N ARG A 194 8.28 -28.83 -2.29
CA ARG A 194 7.12 -27.97 -1.88
C ARG A 194 7.46 -26.86 -0.90
N GLU A 195 8.70 -26.70 -0.45
CA GLU A 195 9.11 -25.44 0.22
C GLU A 195 8.91 -24.21 -0.69
N GLU A 196 8.75 -24.42 -2.01
CA GLU A 196 8.37 -23.39 -2.98
C GLU A 196 6.86 -23.08 -3.06
N THR A 197 5.97 -23.77 -2.35
CA THR A 197 4.50 -23.55 -2.47
C THR A 197 3.87 -22.79 -1.30
N MET A 198 4.60 -21.81 -0.78
CA MET A 198 3.99 -20.81 0.08
C MET A 198 3.09 -19.91 -0.79
N ASN A 199 1.84 -19.69 -0.36
CA ASN A 199 0.95 -18.76 -1.05
C ASN A 199 1.64 -17.42 -1.27
N THR A 200 1.53 -16.86 -2.46
CA THR A 200 1.98 -15.49 -2.72
C THR A 200 1.11 -14.49 -1.93
N TYR A 201 1.57 -13.25 -1.81
CA TYR A 201 0.73 -12.18 -1.25
C TYR A 201 -0.55 -11.98 -2.06
N PHE A 202 -0.51 -12.25 -3.36
CA PHE A 202 -1.68 -12.15 -4.22
C PHE A 202 -2.71 -13.23 -3.88
N VAL A 203 -2.30 -14.48 -3.74
CA VAL A 203 -3.21 -15.59 -3.36
C VAL A 203 -3.83 -15.33 -1.99
N ASP A 204 -3.06 -14.83 -1.01
CA ASP A 204 -3.61 -14.47 0.29
C ASP A 204 -4.66 -13.35 0.17
N ALA A 205 -4.43 -12.35 -0.70
CA ALA A 205 -5.38 -11.27 -0.95
C ALA A 205 -6.66 -11.77 -1.66
N VAL A 206 -6.54 -12.70 -2.61
CA VAL A 206 -7.71 -13.37 -3.23
C VAL A 206 -8.54 -14.10 -2.18
N ILE A 207 -7.89 -14.81 -1.25
CA ILE A 207 -8.61 -15.53 -0.18
C ILE A 207 -9.36 -14.54 0.73
N ASP A 208 -8.71 -13.43 1.10
CA ASP A 208 -9.33 -12.40 1.94
C ASP A 208 -10.53 -11.74 1.21
N ASP A 209 -10.38 -11.33 -0.07
CA ASP A 209 -11.42 -10.69 -0.89
C ASP A 209 -12.64 -11.62 -1.08
N VAL A 210 -12.42 -12.90 -1.44
CA VAL A 210 -13.50 -13.89 -1.57
C VAL A 210 -14.17 -14.16 -0.23
N PHE A 211 -13.41 -14.22 0.88
CA PHE A 211 -13.96 -14.42 2.21
C PHE A 211 -14.89 -13.28 2.60
N ASP A 212 -14.44 -12.04 2.41
CA ASP A 212 -15.22 -10.85 2.74
C ASP A 212 -16.52 -10.77 1.90
N ASP A 213 -16.47 -11.10 0.61
CA ASP A 213 -17.65 -11.10 -0.26
C ASP A 213 -18.61 -12.25 0.04
N LEU A 214 -18.13 -13.43 0.46
CA LEU A 214 -19.00 -14.50 0.94
C LEU A 214 -19.77 -14.08 2.19
N VAL A 215 -19.13 -13.36 3.11
CA VAL A 215 -19.78 -12.85 4.33
C VAL A 215 -20.70 -11.68 4.00
N ASN A 216 -20.22 -10.66 3.30
CA ASN A 216 -20.92 -9.39 3.15
C ASN A 216 -21.99 -9.41 2.04
N ILE A 217 -21.76 -10.16 0.94
CA ILE A 217 -22.69 -10.22 -0.21
C ILE A 217 -23.60 -11.45 -0.12
N LYS A 218 -23.05 -12.62 0.25
CA LYS A 218 -23.85 -13.87 0.33
C LYS A 218 -24.46 -14.10 1.70
N GLY A 219 -24.04 -13.36 2.73
CA GLY A 219 -24.57 -13.51 4.09
C GLY A 219 -24.11 -14.78 4.80
N TYR A 220 -22.99 -15.37 4.38
CA TYR A 220 -22.40 -16.51 5.07
C TYR A 220 -21.86 -16.08 6.43
N SER A 221 -21.95 -16.95 7.43
CA SER A 221 -21.14 -16.80 8.63
C SER A 221 -19.65 -16.96 8.28
N GLU A 222 -18.74 -16.39 9.09
CA GLU A 222 -17.30 -16.55 8.90
C GLU A 222 -16.88 -18.03 8.77
N SER A 223 -17.52 -18.92 9.55
CA SER A 223 -17.25 -20.34 9.48
C SER A 223 -17.71 -20.98 8.17
N GLU A 224 -18.89 -20.58 7.65
CA GLU A 224 -19.37 -21.06 6.35
C GLU A 224 -18.50 -20.55 5.21
N ALA A 225 -18.09 -19.28 5.24
CA ALA A 225 -17.17 -18.69 4.25
C ALA A 225 -15.81 -19.44 4.26
N TYR A 226 -15.26 -19.70 5.46
CA TYR A 226 -14.03 -20.48 5.61
C TYR A 226 -14.18 -21.89 5.04
N LYS A 227 -15.28 -22.59 5.37
CA LYS A 227 -15.57 -23.93 4.85
C LYS A 227 -15.76 -23.93 3.33
N ALA A 228 -16.44 -22.92 2.79
CA ALA A 228 -16.64 -22.79 1.34
C ALA A 228 -15.29 -22.69 0.62
N ILE A 229 -14.37 -21.81 1.09
CA ILE A 229 -13.06 -21.60 0.47
C ILE A 229 -12.19 -22.85 0.53
N TYR A 230 -12.10 -23.51 1.70
CA TYR A 230 -11.12 -24.58 1.92
C TYR A 230 -11.67 -26.00 1.70
N GLN A 231 -13.02 -26.17 1.66
CA GLN A 231 -13.68 -27.46 1.56
C GLN A 231 -14.78 -27.51 0.49
N GLY A 232 -15.26 -26.34 0.03
CA GLY A 232 -16.41 -26.24 -0.87
C GLY A 232 -16.09 -26.55 -2.34
N GLY A 233 -14.83 -26.82 -2.69
CA GLY A 233 -14.45 -27.10 -4.07
C GLY A 233 -14.63 -25.91 -5.02
N LEU A 234 -14.46 -24.69 -4.51
CA LEU A 234 -14.62 -23.48 -5.31
C LEU A 234 -13.56 -23.37 -6.42
N THR A 235 -13.99 -22.84 -7.56
CA THR A 235 -13.10 -22.38 -8.62
C THR A 235 -13.07 -20.85 -8.64
N ILE A 236 -11.93 -20.25 -8.32
CA ILE A 236 -11.76 -18.80 -8.24
C ILE A 236 -10.98 -18.33 -9.46
N LYS A 237 -11.57 -17.45 -10.27
CA LYS A 237 -10.93 -16.80 -11.42
C LYS A 237 -10.24 -15.52 -10.95
N SER A 238 -8.94 -15.60 -10.72
CA SER A 238 -8.16 -14.48 -10.21
C SER A 238 -7.80 -13.48 -11.32
N THR A 239 -7.56 -12.22 -10.94
CA THR A 239 -7.13 -11.13 -11.85
C THR A 239 -5.61 -11.10 -12.03
N GLN A 240 -4.85 -11.98 -11.37
CA GLN A 240 -3.40 -11.97 -11.39
C GLN A 240 -2.81 -12.16 -12.77
N ASN A 241 -1.94 -11.22 -13.18
CA ASN A 241 -1.06 -11.40 -14.33
C ASN A 241 0.29 -11.95 -13.86
N LEU A 242 0.54 -13.25 -14.14
CA LEU A 242 1.74 -13.93 -13.66
C LEU A 242 3.05 -13.31 -14.19
N GLN A 243 3.04 -12.74 -15.40
CA GLN A 243 4.23 -12.09 -15.96
C GLN A 243 4.51 -10.76 -15.26
N ILE A 244 3.48 -9.95 -15.02
CA ILE A 244 3.61 -8.69 -14.27
C ILE A 244 4.05 -8.98 -12.84
N GLN A 245 3.42 -9.97 -12.16
CA GLN A 245 3.81 -10.38 -10.81
C GLN A 245 5.29 -10.79 -10.74
N LYS A 246 5.73 -11.62 -11.67
CA LYS A 246 7.14 -12.07 -11.76
C LYS A 246 8.11 -10.88 -11.90
N ILE A 247 7.77 -9.91 -12.75
CA ILE A 247 8.59 -8.70 -12.91
C ILE A 247 8.66 -7.92 -11.61
N CYS A 248 7.53 -7.75 -10.90
CA CYS A 248 7.51 -7.08 -9.60
C CYS A 248 8.40 -7.78 -8.58
N ASP A 249 8.31 -9.10 -8.48
CA ASP A 249 9.09 -9.90 -7.52
C ASP A 249 10.60 -9.82 -7.81
N GLU A 250 11.00 -9.92 -9.08
CA GLU A 250 12.39 -9.80 -9.50
C GLU A 250 12.97 -8.41 -9.19
N GLU A 251 12.26 -7.32 -9.54
CA GLU A 251 12.74 -5.96 -9.31
C GLU A 251 12.79 -5.60 -7.82
N VAL A 252 11.84 -6.09 -7.02
CA VAL A 252 11.85 -5.88 -5.56
C VAL A 252 12.99 -6.67 -4.89
N ALA A 253 13.38 -7.81 -5.45
CA ALA A 253 14.52 -8.58 -4.96
C ALA A 253 15.86 -7.96 -5.36
N ASP A 254 15.93 -7.19 -6.44
CA ASP A 254 17.17 -6.58 -6.92
C ASP A 254 17.66 -5.46 -5.99
N LYS A 255 18.81 -5.70 -5.35
CA LYS A 255 19.44 -4.75 -4.42
C LYS A 255 19.85 -3.43 -5.10
N ALA A 256 20.05 -3.41 -6.41
CA ALA A 256 20.44 -2.21 -7.16
C ALA A 256 19.35 -1.13 -7.14
N ASN A 257 18.10 -1.50 -6.94
CA ASN A 257 16.98 -0.57 -6.85
C ASN A 257 16.97 0.25 -5.54
N TYR A 258 17.76 -0.13 -4.50
CA TYR A 258 17.73 0.46 -3.17
C TYR A 258 18.95 1.34 -2.88
N ASP A 259 18.78 2.66 -2.97
CA ASP A 259 19.80 3.65 -2.66
C ASP A 259 20.12 3.81 -1.15
N ALA A 260 19.25 3.33 -0.28
CA ALA A 260 19.44 3.29 1.18
C ALA A 260 20.30 2.09 1.66
N GLY A 261 20.65 1.17 0.75
CA GLY A 261 21.24 -0.11 1.11
C GLY A 261 20.22 -1.08 1.73
N THR A 262 20.72 -2.17 2.33
CA THR A 262 19.90 -3.15 3.01
C THR A 262 20.28 -3.21 4.48
N LYS A 263 19.26 -3.15 5.35
CA LYS A 263 19.34 -3.44 6.77
C LYS A 263 18.52 -4.68 7.08
N TYR A 264 18.56 -5.15 8.30
CA TYR A 264 17.82 -6.30 8.78
C TYR A 264 17.05 -5.93 10.05
N SER A 265 15.83 -6.44 10.16
CA SER A 265 15.00 -6.39 11.35
C SER A 265 14.40 -7.77 11.60
N PHE A 266 13.50 -7.92 12.56
CA PHE A 266 12.95 -9.22 12.88
C PHE A 266 11.54 -9.14 13.47
N TYR A 267 10.80 -10.21 13.28
CA TYR A 267 9.67 -10.58 14.14
C TYR A 267 10.20 -11.48 15.25
N LEU A 268 9.84 -11.15 16.48
CA LEU A 268 10.25 -11.85 17.69
C LEU A 268 9.02 -12.15 18.54
N SER A 269 8.93 -13.38 19.03
CA SER A 269 8.03 -13.75 20.12
C SER A 269 8.69 -14.82 20.97
N PHE A 270 8.71 -14.64 22.30
CA PHE A 270 9.10 -15.65 23.25
C PHE A 270 8.36 -15.47 24.58
N GLN A 271 8.30 -16.52 25.38
CA GLN A 271 7.62 -16.49 26.65
C GLN A 271 8.58 -16.69 27.82
N VAL A 272 8.35 -15.95 28.88
CA VAL A 272 9.09 -16.08 30.15
C VAL A 272 8.10 -16.48 31.24
N LYS A 273 8.42 -17.56 31.94
CA LYS A 273 7.73 -17.96 33.18
C LYS A 273 8.42 -17.28 34.36
N GLU A 274 7.76 -16.33 34.99
CA GLU A 274 8.21 -15.61 36.14
C GLU A 274 8.24 -16.54 37.38
N LYS A 275 8.97 -16.13 38.41
CA LYS A 275 9.12 -16.90 39.64
C LYS A 275 7.80 -17.24 40.36
N ASP A 276 6.78 -16.40 40.21
CA ASP A 276 5.43 -16.61 40.75
C ASP A 276 4.54 -17.54 39.90
N GLY A 277 5.08 -18.04 38.77
CA GLY A 277 4.37 -18.89 37.84
C GLY A 277 3.68 -18.17 36.70
N THR A 278 3.62 -16.85 36.69
CA THR A 278 3.04 -16.02 35.61
C THR A 278 3.83 -16.19 34.33
N ILE A 279 3.12 -16.32 33.19
CA ILE A 279 3.75 -16.39 31.87
C ILE A 279 3.56 -15.04 31.17
N LYS A 280 4.66 -14.42 30.76
CA LYS A 280 4.68 -13.18 29.99
C LYS A 280 5.23 -13.43 28.59
N THR A 281 4.58 -12.85 27.58
CA THR A 281 5.03 -12.88 26.18
C THR A 281 5.78 -11.59 25.85
N TYR A 282 6.95 -11.76 25.27
CA TYR A 282 7.81 -10.69 24.78
C TYR A 282 7.89 -10.72 23.26
N THR A 283 7.87 -9.55 22.62
CA THR A 283 7.85 -9.38 21.17
C THR A 283 8.86 -8.32 20.74
N ASN A 284 9.09 -8.18 19.43
CA ASN A 284 9.85 -7.05 18.88
C ASN A 284 9.26 -5.69 19.30
N GLN A 285 7.95 -5.56 19.49
CA GLN A 285 7.31 -4.32 19.96
C GLN A 285 7.64 -4.02 21.44
N THR A 286 7.59 -5.05 22.28
CA THR A 286 7.99 -4.90 23.69
C THR A 286 9.48 -4.59 23.81
N MET A 287 10.33 -5.18 22.97
CA MET A 287 11.77 -4.87 22.89
C MET A 287 12.01 -3.40 22.49
N LEU A 288 11.33 -2.93 21.45
CA LEU A 288 11.43 -1.54 21.00
C LEU A 288 11.02 -0.56 22.11
N SER A 289 9.90 -0.84 22.79
CA SER A 289 9.40 -0.02 23.90
C SER A 289 10.37 -0.03 25.09
N TYR A 290 10.93 -1.19 25.44
CA TYR A 290 11.89 -1.35 26.51
C TYR A 290 13.15 -0.51 26.27
N TYR A 291 13.77 -0.60 25.10
CA TYR A 291 14.99 0.15 24.80
C TYR A 291 14.75 1.64 24.56
N LYS A 292 13.61 2.06 24.02
CA LYS A 292 13.23 3.49 24.00
C LYS A 292 13.20 4.09 25.41
N LYS A 293 12.60 3.37 26.35
CA LYS A 293 12.54 3.79 27.77
C LYS A 293 13.93 3.74 28.43
N LYS A 294 14.67 2.63 28.28
CA LYS A 294 15.99 2.40 28.87
C LYS A 294 17.02 3.46 28.42
N ASN A 295 17.02 3.76 27.11
CA ASN A 295 17.96 4.69 26.49
C ASN A 295 17.46 6.15 26.50
N LYS A 296 16.25 6.42 27.01
CA LYS A 296 15.60 7.75 26.98
C LYS A 296 15.59 8.36 25.58
N SER A 297 15.45 7.54 24.55
CA SER A 297 15.48 7.92 23.13
C SER A 297 14.28 7.40 22.38
N GLN A 298 13.46 8.29 21.84
CA GLN A 298 12.34 7.93 20.97
C GLN A 298 12.81 7.42 19.59
N ASN A 299 14.06 7.66 19.24
CA ASN A 299 14.65 7.28 17.95
C ASN A 299 15.36 5.91 17.98
N TYR A 300 15.22 5.14 19.07
CA TYR A 300 15.75 3.77 19.08
C TYR A 300 15.03 2.93 18.00
N SER A 301 15.83 2.20 17.22
CA SER A 301 15.37 1.39 16.08
C SER A 301 15.89 -0.04 16.24
N ILE A 302 15.14 -1.01 15.73
CA ILE A 302 15.50 -2.42 15.64
C ILE A 302 15.96 -2.80 14.22
N ASN A 303 16.51 -1.83 13.47
CA ASN A 303 17.09 -2.04 12.14
C ASN A 303 18.62 -2.11 12.25
N PHE A 304 19.20 -3.27 11.97
CA PHE A 304 20.62 -3.60 12.16
C PHE A 304 21.34 -3.73 10.80
N ALA A 305 22.68 -3.76 10.84
CA ALA A 305 23.49 -3.89 9.64
C ALA A 305 23.55 -5.33 9.12
N SER A 306 23.42 -6.33 9.99
CA SER A 306 23.49 -7.74 9.64
C SER A 306 22.45 -8.58 10.40
N GLU A 307 22.23 -9.81 9.96
CA GLU A 307 21.40 -10.79 10.68
C GLU A 307 22.05 -11.20 12.02
N GLU A 308 23.39 -11.25 12.08
CA GLU A 308 24.12 -11.54 13.30
C GLU A 308 23.88 -10.47 14.36
N ASP A 309 23.87 -9.19 13.97
CA ASP A 309 23.54 -8.10 14.88
C ASP A 309 22.10 -8.20 15.41
N CYS A 310 21.15 -8.62 14.55
CA CYS A 310 19.78 -8.90 14.99
C CYS A 310 19.74 -9.97 16.08
N ARG A 311 20.40 -11.12 15.85
CA ARG A 311 20.44 -12.22 16.80
C ARG A 311 21.15 -11.83 18.11
N ALA A 312 22.23 -11.07 18.02
CA ALA A 312 22.94 -10.56 19.18
C ALA A 312 22.06 -9.62 20.03
N ALA A 313 21.30 -8.74 19.36
CA ALA A 313 20.37 -7.82 20.03
C ALA A 313 19.20 -8.57 20.70
N ILE A 314 18.66 -9.62 20.06
CA ILE A 314 17.62 -10.48 20.64
C ILE A 314 18.17 -11.19 21.89
N ALA A 315 19.31 -11.84 21.78
CA ALA A 315 19.93 -12.55 22.91
C ALA A 315 20.27 -11.61 24.09
N GLN A 316 20.61 -10.35 23.81
CA GLN A 316 20.79 -9.34 24.86
C GLN A 316 19.45 -8.93 25.49
N TYR A 317 18.39 -8.78 24.69
CA TYR A 317 17.05 -8.45 25.21
C TYR A 317 16.49 -9.55 26.10
N GLU A 318 16.64 -10.81 25.73
CA GLU A 318 16.26 -11.96 26.57
C GLU A 318 16.95 -11.91 27.95
N LYS A 319 18.25 -11.64 27.98
CA LYS A 319 18.99 -11.45 29.24
C LYS A 319 18.48 -10.25 30.05
N ASP A 320 18.15 -9.17 29.37
CA ASP A 320 17.71 -7.92 30.02
C ASP A 320 16.32 -8.04 30.67
N VAL A 321 15.47 -8.92 30.16
CA VAL A 321 14.07 -9.09 30.67
C VAL A 321 13.94 -10.24 31.67
N LEU A 322 14.93 -11.14 31.76
CA LEU A 322 14.93 -12.23 32.70
C LEU A 322 15.30 -11.74 34.10
N GLY A 323 14.37 -11.84 35.04
CA GLY A 323 14.56 -11.59 36.44
C GLY A 323 15.24 -12.78 37.18
N LYS A 324 15.67 -12.56 38.40
CA LYS A 324 16.26 -13.63 39.22
C LYS A 324 15.24 -14.72 39.56
N GLY A 325 15.37 -15.87 38.94
CA GLY A 325 14.51 -17.05 39.13
C GLY A 325 13.49 -17.26 38.02
N ASP A 326 13.40 -16.34 37.03
CA ASP A 326 12.60 -16.52 35.84
C ASP A 326 13.25 -17.52 34.88
N LYS A 327 12.42 -18.12 34.01
CA LYS A 327 12.89 -19.10 33.00
C LYS A 327 12.22 -18.85 31.67
N LEU A 328 12.98 -18.97 30.60
CA LEU A 328 12.41 -19.08 29.25
C LEU A 328 11.52 -20.34 29.15
N VAL A 329 10.38 -20.20 28.52
CA VAL A 329 9.51 -21.35 28.23
C VAL A 329 10.09 -22.08 27.02
N GLU A 330 10.37 -23.39 27.18
CA GLU A 330 10.93 -24.19 26.09
C GLU A 330 10.03 -24.17 24.84
N ASN A 331 10.65 -24.06 23.66
CA ASN A 331 10.00 -24.02 22.35
C ASN A 331 8.98 -22.88 22.17
N SER A 332 9.07 -21.80 22.96
CA SER A 332 8.23 -20.62 22.82
C SER A 332 8.84 -19.53 21.93
N GLU A 333 10.13 -19.68 21.58
CA GLU A 333 10.84 -18.69 20.78
C GLU A 333 10.50 -18.82 19.30
N TYR A 334 10.12 -17.68 18.70
CA TYR A 334 9.96 -17.51 17.26
C TYR A 334 10.74 -16.29 16.80
N ILE A 335 11.69 -16.50 15.90
CA ILE A 335 12.50 -15.44 15.28
C ILE A 335 12.40 -15.56 13.77
N PHE A 336 11.95 -14.49 13.12
CA PHE A 336 11.95 -14.39 11.67
C PHE A 336 12.63 -13.08 11.23
N ILE A 337 13.82 -13.18 10.63
CA ILE A 337 14.60 -12.02 10.20
C ILE A 337 14.12 -11.54 8.85
N THR A 338 13.93 -10.23 8.69
CA THR A 338 13.42 -9.57 7.48
C THR A 338 14.41 -8.52 6.98
N MET A 339 14.48 -8.36 5.66
CA MET A 339 15.22 -7.25 5.04
C MET A 339 14.46 -5.93 5.22
N GLN A 340 15.21 -4.85 5.37
CA GLN A 340 14.70 -3.48 5.43
C GLN A 340 15.47 -2.57 4.46
N PRO A 341 14.89 -1.47 3.91
CA PRO A 341 13.51 -1.07 4.07
C PRO A 341 12.54 -2.09 3.45
N GLN A 342 11.31 -2.10 3.96
CA GLN A 342 10.20 -2.84 3.37
C GLN A 342 9.57 -2.09 2.21
N VAL A 343 8.81 -2.81 1.39
CA VAL A 343 8.13 -2.30 0.20
C VAL A 343 6.71 -2.85 0.15
N ALA A 344 5.78 -2.00 -0.25
CA ALA A 344 4.47 -2.42 -0.76
C ALA A 344 4.30 -1.87 -2.17
N MET A 345 3.76 -2.68 -3.08
CA MET A 345 3.49 -2.27 -4.45
C MET A 345 2.20 -2.92 -4.93
N THR A 346 1.35 -2.14 -5.60
CA THR A 346 0.15 -2.62 -6.28
C THR A 346 0.17 -2.14 -7.72
N ILE A 347 -0.14 -3.03 -8.65
CA ILE A 347 -0.36 -2.71 -10.07
C ILE A 347 -1.80 -3.05 -10.42
N MET A 348 -2.51 -2.09 -10.97
CA MET A 348 -3.94 -2.17 -11.30
C MET A 348 -4.19 -1.78 -12.75
N ASP A 349 -5.07 -2.51 -13.40
CA ASP A 349 -5.74 -2.05 -14.62
C ASP A 349 -6.79 -1.01 -14.22
N GLN A 350 -6.54 0.26 -14.57
CA GLN A 350 -7.41 1.35 -14.17
C GLN A 350 -8.81 1.26 -14.79
N SER A 351 -8.94 0.65 -15.96
CA SER A 351 -10.23 0.56 -16.67
C SER A 351 -11.21 -0.43 -16.05
N THR A 352 -10.67 -1.42 -15.33
CA THR A 352 -11.47 -2.49 -14.72
C THR A 352 -11.39 -2.54 -13.20
N GLY A 353 -10.44 -1.88 -12.56
CA GLY A 353 -10.17 -2.04 -11.13
C GLY A 353 -9.47 -3.35 -10.76
N GLU A 354 -9.15 -4.19 -11.74
CA GLU A 354 -8.49 -5.47 -11.51
C GLU A 354 -7.03 -5.30 -11.07
N VAL A 355 -6.69 -5.84 -9.91
CA VAL A 355 -5.31 -5.88 -9.43
C VAL A 355 -4.55 -6.94 -10.21
N GLN A 356 -3.53 -6.52 -10.98
CA GLN A 356 -2.73 -7.39 -11.83
C GLN A 356 -1.55 -8.03 -11.09
N ALA A 357 -0.99 -7.31 -10.12
CA ALA A 357 0.11 -7.79 -9.28
C ALA A 357 0.15 -7.04 -7.94
N ILE A 358 0.66 -7.71 -6.91
CA ILE A 358 0.84 -7.12 -5.59
C ILE A 358 2.11 -7.61 -4.92
N VAL A 359 2.82 -6.70 -4.24
CA VAL A 359 3.95 -7.01 -3.38
C VAL A 359 3.64 -6.54 -1.96
N GLY A 360 3.51 -7.49 -1.03
CA GLY A 360 3.19 -7.20 0.38
C GLY A 360 4.42 -7.08 1.29
N GLY A 361 5.64 -7.22 0.74
CA GLY A 361 6.88 -7.09 1.50
C GLY A 361 8.12 -7.43 0.68
N ARG A 362 9.29 -7.06 1.21
CA ARG A 362 10.61 -7.36 0.63
C ARG A 362 11.24 -8.56 1.33
N GLY A 363 11.83 -9.47 0.56
CA GLY A 363 12.45 -10.68 1.06
C GLY A 363 11.47 -11.86 1.16
N ASN A 364 11.90 -12.92 1.84
CA ASN A 364 11.10 -14.13 1.97
C ASN A 364 9.85 -13.89 2.83
N LYS A 365 8.75 -14.50 2.43
CA LYS A 365 7.51 -14.50 3.18
C LYS A 365 7.62 -15.51 4.34
N ALA A 366 7.10 -15.18 5.53
CA ALA A 366 7.24 -16.02 6.73
C ALA A 366 6.28 -17.23 6.77
N GLY A 367 5.22 -17.21 5.96
CA GLY A 367 4.19 -18.24 5.94
C GLY A 367 2.98 -17.82 5.13
N ASN A 368 1.95 -18.67 5.06
CA ASN A 368 0.67 -18.34 4.44
C ASN A 368 -0.12 -17.35 5.32
N ARG A 369 -0.87 -16.45 4.69
CA ARG A 369 -1.68 -15.42 5.35
C ARG A 369 -0.88 -14.53 6.31
N THR A 370 0.40 -14.30 6.01
CA THR A 370 1.23 -13.34 6.73
C THR A 370 0.86 -11.90 6.35
N TRP A 371 1.34 -10.97 7.16
CA TRP A 371 0.99 -9.54 7.02
C TRP A 371 1.34 -9.00 5.63
N ASN A 372 0.31 -8.61 4.87
CA ASN A 372 0.43 -7.99 3.56
C ASN A 372 0.45 -6.46 3.71
N ARG A 373 1.60 -5.82 3.47
CA ARG A 373 1.74 -4.37 3.67
C ARG A 373 0.97 -3.55 2.63
N ALA A 374 0.66 -4.13 1.48
CA ALA A 374 -0.08 -3.42 0.45
C ALA A 374 -1.57 -3.26 0.78
N THR A 375 -2.17 -4.25 1.48
CA THR A 375 -3.60 -4.26 1.82
C THR A 375 -3.90 -3.94 3.28
N LYS A 376 -2.94 -4.18 4.21
CA LYS A 376 -3.20 -4.13 5.66
C LYS A 376 -2.38 -3.08 6.43
N THR A 377 -1.39 -2.44 5.77
CA THR A 377 -0.57 -1.43 6.44
C THR A 377 -1.01 -0.03 6.04
N CYS A 378 -1.61 0.70 6.97
CA CYS A 378 -1.91 2.11 6.79
C CYS A 378 -0.66 2.94 7.08
N ARG A 379 -0.27 3.79 6.13
CA ARG A 379 0.87 4.72 6.24
C ARG A 379 0.46 6.10 5.75
N GLN A 380 1.18 7.10 6.25
CA GLN A 380 0.98 8.48 5.82
C GLN A 380 1.31 8.61 4.31
N PRO A 381 0.36 9.02 3.46
CA PRO A 381 0.59 9.14 2.02
C PRO A 381 1.49 10.34 1.66
N GLY A 382 1.68 11.28 2.58
CA GLY A 382 2.46 12.49 2.35
C GLY A 382 1.97 13.25 1.12
N SER A 383 2.89 13.83 0.36
CA SER A 383 2.56 14.69 -0.79
C SER A 383 1.82 14.02 -1.95
N THR A 384 1.62 12.70 -1.97
CA THR A 384 0.73 12.08 -2.96
C THR A 384 -0.73 12.48 -2.72
N PHE A 385 -1.09 12.74 -1.48
CA PHE A 385 -2.44 13.13 -1.10
C PHE A 385 -2.84 14.56 -1.51
N LYS A 386 -1.87 15.41 -1.89
CA LYS A 386 -2.13 16.75 -2.46
C LYS A 386 -3.03 16.69 -3.69
N ILE A 387 -2.84 15.68 -4.54
CA ILE A 387 -3.65 15.49 -5.74
C ILE A 387 -5.09 15.17 -5.34
N ILE A 388 -5.28 14.27 -4.39
CA ILE A 388 -6.58 13.72 -3.97
C ILE A 388 -7.40 14.75 -3.17
N ALA A 389 -6.86 15.23 -2.05
CA ALA A 389 -7.61 16.03 -1.09
C ALA A 389 -7.51 17.55 -1.32
N CYS A 390 -6.73 18.00 -2.33
CA CYS A 390 -6.61 19.44 -2.60
C CYS A 390 -6.84 19.76 -4.06
N TYR A 391 -6.01 19.24 -4.97
CA TYR A 391 -6.06 19.70 -6.36
C TYR A 391 -7.21 19.10 -7.16
N ALA A 392 -7.61 17.86 -6.91
CA ALA A 392 -8.79 17.28 -7.54
C ALA A 392 -10.06 18.08 -7.18
N PRO A 393 -10.43 18.27 -5.89
CA PRO A 393 -11.57 19.10 -5.54
C PRO A 393 -11.43 20.56 -5.98
N ALA A 394 -10.22 21.13 -5.97
CA ALA A 394 -10.01 22.52 -6.37
C ALA A 394 -10.36 22.76 -7.86
N LEU A 395 -9.94 21.84 -8.74
CA LEU A 395 -10.19 21.93 -10.17
C LEU A 395 -11.61 21.49 -10.54
N ASP A 396 -12.17 20.53 -9.82
CA ASP A 396 -13.46 19.92 -10.18
C ASP A 396 -14.67 20.77 -9.74
N ALA A 397 -14.68 21.22 -8.49
CA ALA A 397 -15.79 21.93 -7.85
C ALA A 397 -15.39 23.24 -7.17
N GLY A 398 -14.10 23.41 -6.81
CA GLY A 398 -13.60 24.56 -6.06
C GLY A 398 -13.36 25.84 -6.86
N GLY A 399 -13.70 25.85 -8.16
CA GLY A 399 -13.59 27.03 -9.04
C GLY A 399 -12.15 27.46 -9.34
N LYS A 400 -11.16 26.58 -9.10
CA LYS A 400 -9.74 26.84 -9.43
C LYS A 400 -9.38 26.22 -10.78
N THR A 401 -8.31 26.72 -11.39
CA THR A 401 -7.73 26.18 -12.62
C THR A 401 -6.25 25.86 -12.41
N LEU A 402 -5.59 25.19 -13.34
CA LEU A 402 -4.13 24.96 -13.26
C LEU A 402 -3.34 26.28 -13.26
N ALA A 403 -3.91 27.34 -13.84
CA ALA A 403 -3.35 28.69 -13.85
C ALA A 403 -3.53 29.44 -12.52
N SER A 404 -4.53 29.06 -11.69
CA SER A 404 -4.79 29.75 -10.42
C SER A 404 -3.54 29.83 -9.55
N VAL A 405 -3.28 31.02 -9.00
CA VAL A 405 -2.01 31.37 -8.33
C VAL A 405 -2.25 31.56 -6.83
N GLN A 406 -1.26 31.14 -6.06
CA GLN A 406 -1.10 31.46 -4.63
C GLN A 406 0.29 32.03 -4.39
N ASP A 407 0.44 32.99 -3.48
CA ASP A 407 1.77 33.44 -3.07
C ASP A 407 2.42 32.41 -2.13
N ASP A 408 3.47 31.74 -2.61
CA ASP A 408 4.32 30.87 -1.81
C ASP A 408 5.22 31.72 -0.89
N ALA A 409 4.66 32.08 0.26
CA ALA A 409 5.27 32.90 1.30
C ALA A 409 5.18 32.19 2.66
N PRO A 410 5.91 32.62 3.71
CA PRO A 410 5.81 32.07 5.05
C PRO A 410 4.37 32.06 5.56
N LEU A 411 3.88 30.88 5.99
CA LEU A 411 2.49 30.66 6.37
C LEU A 411 2.37 30.10 7.80
N THR A 412 1.61 30.79 8.65
CA THR A 412 1.20 30.27 9.96
C THR A 412 -0.33 30.36 10.08
N VAL A 413 -0.97 29.25 10.38
CA VAL A 413 -2.42 29.18 10.62
C VAL A 413 -2.65 28.66 12.05
N GLY A 414 -3.26 29.49 12.89
CA GLY A 414 -3.35 29.21 14.31
C GLY A 414 -1.96 29.05 14.95
N ASN A 415 -1.71 27.92 15.57
CA ASN A 415 -0.42 27.60 16.19
C ASN A 415 0.52 26.77 15.30
N LYS A 416 0.14 26.51 14.04
CA LYS A 416 0.92 25.66 13.14
C LYS A 416 1.59 26.47 12.03
N THR A 417 2.92 26.40 11.96
CA THR A 417 3.71 26.95 10.87
C THR A 417 3.94 25.90 9.81
N TYR A 418 3.62 26.22 8.56
CA TYR A 418 3.83 25.39 7.39
C TYR A 418 5.12 25.80 6.66
N ASN A 419 5.85 24.84 6.14
CA ASN A 419 7.08 25.09 5.40
C ASN A 419 7.12 24.22 4.14
N ASN A 420 7.80 24.72 3.11
CA ASN A 420 8.18 23.89 1.98
C ASN A 420 9.34 22.95 2.36
N TYR A 421 9.47 21.85 1.64
CA TYR A 421 10.59 20.90 1.84
C TYR A 421 11.97 21.58 1.72
N THR A 422 12.08 22.55 0.82
CA THR A 422 13.31 23.31 0.57
C THR A 422 13.59 24.43 1.58
N HIS A 423 12.63 24.74 2.47
CA HIS A 423 12.62 25.93 3.34
C HIS A 423 12.78 27.26 2.58
N LYS A 424 12.43 27.28 1.28
CA LYS A 424 12.42 28.46 0.43
C LYS A 424 11.00 28.74 -0.05
N PHE A 425 10.71 30.01 -0.30
CA PHE A 425 9.40 30.51 -0.72
C PHE A 425 9.51 31.16 -2.09
N GLY A 426 8.78 30.63 -3.07
CA GLY A 426 8.95 30.95 -4.50
C GLY A 426 8.16 32.16 -5.01
N GLY A 427 7.30 32.77 -4.17
CA GLY A 427 6.39 33.83 -4.60
C GLY A 427 5.19 33.31 -5.36
N PHE A 428 4.54 34.14 -6.16
CA PHE A 428 3.36 33.80 -6.92
C PHE A 428 3.58 32.55 -7.77
N THR A 429 2.83 31.51 -7.45
CA THR A 429 3.03 30.17 -7.97
C THR A 429 1.71 29.56 -8.37
N SER A 430 1.60 29.10 -9.63
CA SER A 430 0.39 28.44 -10.16
C SER A 430 0.20 27.03 -9.56
N ILE A 431 -1.03 26.53 -9.58
CA ILE A 431 -1.36 25.15 -9.18
C ILE A 431 -0.56 24.15 -9.99
N ARG A 432 -0.42 24.31 -11.33
CA ARG A 432 0.46 23.47 -12.16
C ARG A 432 1.88 23.37 -11.60
N LYS A 433 2.49 24.52 -11.34
CA LYS A 433 3.87 24.56 -10.78
C LYS A 433 3.93 23.96 -9.39
N ALA A 434 2.91 24.15 -8.56
CA ALA A 434 2.82 23.57 -7.22
C ALA A 434 2.68 22.04 -7.25
N ILE A 435 1.95 21.47 -8.20
CA ILE A 435 1.91 20.02 -8.47
C ILE A 435 3.30 19.54 -8.89
N THR A 436 3.89 20.16 -9.90
CA THR A 436 5.20 19.78 -10.49
C THR A 436 6.32 19.77 -9.46
N LYS A 437 6.42 20.81 -8.63
CA LYS A 437 7.47 20.99 -7.62
C LYS A 437 7.07 20.55 -6.22
N SER A 438 5.83 20.07 -6.05
CA SER A 438 5.28 19.59 -4.77
C SER A 438 5.31 20.63 -3.65
N ILE A 439 4.92 21.88 -3.94
CA ILE A 439 5.00 23.02 -3.01
C ILE A 439 3.92 22.88 -1.93
N ASN A 440 4.30 22.96 -0.65
CA ASN A 440 3.38 22.76 0.48
C ASN A 440 2.49 23.98 0.71
N ILE A 441 3.06 25.17 0.71
CA ILE A 441 2.35 26.42 1.07
C ILE A 441 1.20 26.66 0.11
N VAL A 442 1.44 26.56 -1.19
CA VAL A 442 0.40 26.71 -2.23
C VAL A 442 -0.72 25.70 -2.02
N THR A 443 -0.37 24.44 -1.70
CA THR A 443 -1.38 23.40 -1.44
C THR A 443 -2.25 23.75 -0.23
N VAL A 444 -1.65 24.17 0.88
CA VAL A 444 -2.40 24.53 2.11
C VAL A 444 -3.31 25.73 1.86
N LYS A 445 -2.81 26.79 1.21
CA LYS A 445 -3.60 27.96 0.86
C LYS A 445 -4.76 27.60 -0.09
N THR A 446 -4.51 26.74 -1.09
CA THR A 446 -5.55 26.28 -2.02
C THR A 446 -6.66 25.52 -1.28
N LEU A 447 -6.30 24.58 -0.37
CA LEU A 447 -7.32 23.89 0.43
C LEU A 447 -8.06 24.83 1.38
N GLN A 448 -7.37 25.84 1.93
CA GLN A 448 -8.00 26.86 2.78
C GLN A 448 -9.06 27.66 1.99
N ASP A 449 -8.78 27.99 0.74
CA ASP A 449 -9.71 28.74 -0.13
C ASP A 449 -10.96 27.93 -0.49
N ILE A 450 -10.80 26.64 -0.83
CA ILE A 450 -11.92 25.79 -1.27
C ILE A 450 -12.69 25.15 -0.10
N GLY A 451 -12.12 25.19 1.09
CA GLY A 451 -12.68 24.57 2.29
C GLY A 451 -12.18 23.14 2.52
N VAL A 452 -11.90 22.82 3.79
CA VAL A 452 -11.38 21.50 4.21
C VAL A 452 -12.39 20.40 3.97
N ASP A 453 -13.68 20.67 4.20
CA ASP A 453 -14.75 19.68 4.04
C ASP A 453 -14.84 19.16 2.59
N LEU A 454 -14.72 20.05 1.61
CA LEU A 454 -14.69 19.64 0.20
C LEU A 454 -13.52 18.68 -0.07
N GLY A 455 -12.33 18.98 0.46
CA GLY A 455 -11.15 18.11 0.32
C GLY A 455 -11.33 16.75 0.99
N TYR A 456 -12.01 16.72 2.13
CA TYR A 456 -12.30 15.50 2.87
C TYR A 456 -13.34 14.63 2.14
N GLU A 457 -14.44 15.21 1.65
CA GLU A 457 -15.49 14.52 0.89
C GLU A 457 -14.94 13.87 -0.39
N TYR A 458 -14.07 14.58 -1.10
CA TYR A 458 -13.41 14.01 -2.28
C TYR A 458 -12.51 12.84 -1.91
N ALA A 459 -11.78 12.91 -0.79
CA ALA A 459 -10.96 11.80 -0.34
C ALA A 459 -11.82 10.57 0.03
N GLU A 460 -12.99 10.76 0.67
CA GLU A 460 -13.96 9.67 0.89
C GLU A 460 -14.42 9.06 -0.44
N ASN A 461 -14.79 9.90 -1.41
CA ASN A 461 -15.24 9.45 -2.73
C ASN A 461 -14.15 8.74 -3.54
N PHE A 462 -12.88 9.02 -3.30
CA PHE A 462 -11.75 8.27 -3.87
C PHE A 462 -11.51 6.89 -3.21
N GLY A 463 -12.37 6.47 -2.26
CA GLY A 463 -12.38 5.14 -1.68
C GLY A 463 -11.47 4.95 -0.47
N PHE A 464 -11.07 6.01 0.25
CA PHE A 464 -10.27 5.87 1.47
C PHE A 464 -11.14 5.55 2.69
N SER A 465 -11.04 4.31 3.19
CA SER A 465 -11.85 3.79 4.29
C SER A 465 -11.34 4.17 5.70
N THR A 466 -10.10 4.65 5.80
CA THR A 466 -9.41 4.90 7.08
C THR A 466 -9.51 6.33 7.57
N LEU A 467 -10.22 7.20 6.84
CA LEU A 467 -10.44 8.60 7.21
C LEU A 467 -11.30 8.71 8.47
N THR A 468 -11.01 9.72 9.27
CA THR A 468 -11.73 10.02 10.51
C THR A 468 -12.07 11.51 10.57
N ASP A 469 -13.05 11.89 11.40
CA ASP A 469 -13.41 13.31 11.59
C ASP A 469 -12.22 14.18 12.03
N THR A 470 -11.23 13.60 12.70
CA THR A 470 -10.01 14.32 13.09
C THR A 470 -9.13 14.70 11.90
N ASP A 471 -9.35 14.09 10.73
CA ASP A 471 -8.64 14.40 9.49
C ASP A 471 -9.24 15.62 8.76
N ARG A 472 -10.40 16.13 9.20
CA ARG A 472 -11.02 17.36 8.69
C ARG A 472 -10.23 18.61 9.15
N ASN A 473 -9.00 18.73 8.67
CA ASN A 473 -8.11 19.85 8.94
C ASN A 473 -7.14 20.08 7.76
N LEU A 474 -6.48 21.25 7.71
CA LEU A 474 -5.55 21.60 6.62
C LEU A 474 -4.40 20.60 6.41
N GLY A 475 -4.11 19.75 7.40
CA GLY A 475 -3.08 18.70 7.30
C GLY A 475 -3.41 17.63 6.26
N ILE A 476 -4.70 17.40 5.98
CA ILE A 476 -5.14 16.42 4.98
C ILE A 476 -4.54 16.74 3.61
N SER A 477 -4.44 18.02 3.23
CA SER A 477 -3.85 18.45 1.95
C SER A 477 -2.40 18.00 1.75
N LEU A 478 -1.68 17.73 2.83
CA LEU A 478 -0.28 17.29 2.82
C LEU A 478 -0.13 15.79 3.14
N GLY A 479 -1.25 15.08 3.29
CA GLY A 479 -1.28 13.67 3.66
C GLY A 479 -0.92 13.41 5.11
N GLY A 480 -1.22 14.37 5.99
CA GLY A 480 -1.11 14.21 7.45
C GLY A 480 -2.44 13.67 7.99
N LEU A 481 -2.59 12.35 8.02
CA LEU A 481 -3.80 11.64 8.41
C LEU A 481 -3.63 10.95 9.77
N THR A 482 -4.73 10.70 10.46
CA THR A 482 -4.73 10.04 11.77
C THR A 482 -4.21 8.60 11.68
N GLN A 483 -4.76 7.81 10.77
CA GLN A 483 -4.36 6.41 10.56
C GLN A 483 -3.42 6.25 9.36
N GLY A 484 -3.52 7.12 8.35
CA GLY A 484 -2.90 6.93 7.04
C GLY A 484 -3.81 6.11 6.12
N VAL A 485 -3.25 5.63 5.00
CA VAL A 485 -3.98 4.87 3.97
C VAL A 485 -3.20 3.63 3.57
N THR A 486 -3.88 2.63 3.00
CA THR A 486 -3.22 1.46 2.41
C THR A 486 -2.63 1.79 1.03
N ASN A 487 -1.67 0.98 0.61
CA ASN A 487 -1.11 1.09 -0.75
C ASN A 487 -2.17 0.77 -1.82
N LEU A 488 -3.06 -0.18 -1.55
CA LEU A 488 -4.15 -0.57 -2.43
C LEU A 488 -5.15 0.57 -2.66
N GLU A 489 -5.65 1.21 -1.59
CA GLU A 489 -6.57 2.36 -1.69
C GLU A 489 -5.93 3.53 -2.45
N LEU A 490 -4.65 3.82 -2.16
CA LEU A 490 -3.94 4.88 -2.88
C LEU A 490 -3.77 4.54 -4.37
N THR A 491 -3.61 3.25 -4.71
CA THR A 491 -3.54 2.80 -6.11
C THR A 491 -4.89 2.99 -6.80
N ALA A 492 -6.00 2.61 -6.16
CA ALA A 492 -7.35 2.79 -6.69
C ALA A 492 -7.70 4.27 -6.92
N ALA A 493 -7.33 5.15 -5.98
CA ALA A 493 -7.53 6.59 -6.12
C ALA A 493 -6.77 7.20 -7.31
N TYR A 494 -5.52 6.78 -7.53
CA TYR A 494 -4.76 7.22 -8.71
C TYR A 494 -5.24 6.54 -10.00
N ALA A 495 -5.75 5.30 -9.91
CA ALA A 495 -6.39 4.62 -11.03
C ALA A 495 -7.64 5.35 -11.50
N ALA A 496 -8.45 5.89 -10.59
CA ALA A 496 -9.61 6.71 -10.94
C ALA A 496 -9.22 7.95 -11.76
N ILE A 497 -8.14 8.64 -11.40
CA ILE A 497 -7.63 9.78 -12.19
C ILE A 497 -7.17 9.31 -13.58
N ALA A 498 -6.44 8.18 -13.66
CA ALA A 498 -5.98 7.60 -14.92
C ALA A 498 -7.14 7.11 -15.81
N ASN A 499 -8.27 6.76 -15.20
CA ASN A 499 -9.49 6.27 -15.83
C ASN A 499 -10.55 7.39 -15.99
N GLN A 500 -10.13 8.57 -16.44
CA GLN A 500 -11.02 9.69 -16.76
C GLN A 500 -11.93 10.13 -15.59
N GLY A 501 -11.48 9.90 -14.36
CA GLY A 501 -12.18 10.29 -13.14
C GLY A 501 -13.15 9.25 -12.59
N GLU A 502 -13.27 8.10 -13.22
CA GLU A 502 -14.14 7.01 -12.78
C GLU A 502 -13.40 6.07 -11.83
N TYR A 503 -13.89 5.95 -10.60
CA TYR A 503 -13.41 5.01 -9.59
C TYR A 503 -13.96 3.61 -9.86
N ASN A 504 -13.07 2.63 -9.83
CA ASN A 504 -13.40 1.21 -9.79
C ASN A 504 -12.86 0.61 -8.50
N GLU A 505 -13.72 -0.05 -7.74
CA GLU A 505 -13.29 -0.82 -6.56
C GLU A 505 -12.21 -1.84 -6.95
N PRO A 506 -11.06 -1.88 -6.23
CA PRO A 506 -10.02 -2.85 -6.52
C PRO A 506 -10.50 -4.28 -6.26
N SER A 507 -10.21 -5.19 -7.18
CA SER A 507 -10.59 -6.59 -7.07
C SER A 507 -9.45 -7.54 -7.40
N PHE A 508 -9.37 -8.66 -6.65
CA PHE A 508 -8.36 -9.71 -6.84
C PHE A 508 -8.90 -10.92 -7.61
N TYR A 509 -10.22 -10.95 -7.86
CA TYR A 509 -10.88 -12.00 -8.65
C TYR A 509 -12.01 -11.41 -9.51
N THR A 510 -12.40 -12.14 -10.56
CA THR A 510 -13.55 -11.78 -11.39
C THR A 510 -14.79 -12.60 -11.04
N GLN A 511 -14.64 -13.92 -10.87
CA GLN A 511 -15.73 -14.83 -10.55
C GLN A 511 -15.29 -15.93 -9.61
N VAL A 512 -16.23 -16.37 -8.77
CA VAL A 512 -16.14 -17.61 -7.98
C VAL A 512 -17.25 -18.55 -8.42
N LEU A 513 -16.87 -19.77 -8.79
CA LEU A 513 -17.80 -20.85 -9.14
C LEU A 513 -17.85 -21.86 -8.00
N ASP A 514 -19.02 -22.44 -7.76
CA ASP A 514 -19.17 -23.58 -6.86
C ASP A 514 -18.60 -24.88 -7.49
N HIS A 515 -18.68 -25.99 -6.77
CA HIS A 515 -18.18 -27.30 -7.22
C HIS A 515 -18.93 -27.85 -8.45
N ASP A 516 -20.17 -27.39 -8.68
CA ASP A 516 -20.99 -27.78 -9.84
C ASP A 516 -20.74 -26.86 -11.05
N GLY A 517 -19.92 -25.81 -10.89
CA GLY A 517 -19.61 -24.83 -11.91
C GLY A 517 -20.60 -23.68 -12.03
N ASN A 518 -21.56 -23.55 -11.10
CA ASN A 518 -22.46 -22.40 -11.08
C ASN A 518 -21.75 -21.18 -10.51
N VAL A 519 -22.13 -19.98 -11.00
CA VAL A 519 -21.57 -18.73 -10.51
C VAL A 519 -22.07 -18.44 -9.10
N LEU A 520 -21.17 -18.48 -8.11
CA LEU A 520 -21.44 -18.13 -6.72
C LEU A 520 -21.26 -16.62 -6.48
N LEU A 521 -20.16 -16.04 -6.94
CA LEU A 521 -19.87 -14.62 -6.89
C LEU A 521 -19.43 -14.12 -8.27
N ASP A 522 -19.87 -12.92 -8.66
CA ASP A 522 -19.44 -12.25 -9.88
C ASP A 522 -19.08 -10.79 -9.55
N LYS A 523 -17.79 -10.53 -9.34
CA LYS A 523 -17.27 -9.21 -8.96
C LYS A 523 -17.45 -8.20 -10.09
N THR A 524 -17.55 -8.64 -11.36
CA THR A 524 -17.80 -7.75 -12.49
C THR A 524 -19.17 -7.07 -12.46
N GLN A 525 -20.11 -7.65 -11.68
CA GLN A 525 -21.47 -7.14 -11.51
C GLN A 525 -21.69 -6.46 -10.16
N THR A 526 -20.87 -6.77 -9.16
CA THR A 526 -21.11 -6.35 -7.76
C THR A 526 -20.15 -5.30 -7.26
N LYS A 527 -19.00 -5.09 -7.93
CA LYS A 527 -18.01 -4.08 -7.52
C LYS A 527 -18.58 -2.66 -7.57
N GLU A 528 -18.15 -1.83 -6.65
CA GLU A 528 -18.47 -0.42 -6.65
C GLU A 528 -17.79 0.32 -7.82
N GLN A 529 -18.56 1.14 -8.53
CA GLN A 529 -18.10 1.97 -9.64
C GLN A 529 -18.85 3.31 -9.64
N HIS A 530 -18.13 4.42 -9.67
CA HIS A 530 -18.73 5.75 -9.71
C HIS A 530 -17.76 6.83 -10.22
N GLN A 531 -18.30 7.93 -10.73
CA GLN A 531 -17.53 9.10 -11.15
C GLN A 531 -17.13 9.91 -9.91
N VAL A 532 -15.83 10.07 -9.66
CA VAL A 532 -15.30 10.88 -8.54
C VAL A 532 -15.01 12.31 -8.95
N ILE A 533 -14.43 12.50 -10.13
CA ILE A 533 -14.10 13.78 -10.73
C ILE A 533 -14.48 13.78 -12.21
N LYS A 534 -14.74 14.94 -12.78
CA LYS A 534 -15.03 15.09 -14.21
C LYS A 534 -13.85 14.62 -15.06
N GLU A 535 -14.14 14.14 -16.27
CA GLU A 535 -13.14 13.72 -17.26
C GLU A 535 -12.12 14.84 -17.56
N ASP A 536 -12.59 16.07 -17.74
CA ASP A 536 -11.72 17.22 -17.96
C ASP A 536 -10.78 17.48 -16.79
N THR A 537 -11.28 17.38 -15.55
CA THR A 537 -10.47 17.50 -14.32
C THR A 537 -9.42 16.41 -14.23
N ALA A 538 -9.78 15.16 -14.51
CA ALA A 538 -8.88 14.02 -14.52
C ALA A 538 -7.75 14.22 -15.55
N TRP A 539 -8.08 14.70 -16.74
CA TRP A 539 -7.09 14.98 -17.78
C TRP A 539 -6.17 16.14 -17.40
N LEU A 540 -6.70 17.25 -16.85
CA LEU A 540 -5.90 18.38 -16.40
C LEU A 540 -4.91 18.00 -15.30
N LEU A 541 -5.34 17.21 -14.32
CA LEU A 541 -4.45 16.65 -13.29
C LEU A 541 -3.38 15.74 -13.89
N THR A 542 -3.76 14.88 -14.83
CA THR A 542 -2.85 13.97 -15.53
C THR A 542 -1.79 14.76 -16.30
N ASP A 543 -2.18 15.80 -17.03
CA ASP A 543 -1.27 16.66 -17.79
C ASP A 543 -0.29 17.40 -16.86
N ALA A 544 -0.77 17.96 -15.75
CA ALA A 544 0.10 18.58 -14.75
C ALA A 544 1.04 17.56 -14.08
N MET A 545 0.61 16.30 -13.91
CA MET A 545 1.44 15.22 -13.36
C MET A 545 2.45 14.66 -14.39
N LYS A 546 2.26 14.87 -15.69
CA LYS A 546 3.31 14.63 -16.72
C LYS A 546 4.52 15.55 -16.48
N ASP A 547 4.29 16.79 -16.08
CA ASP A 547 5.37 17.73 -15.73
C ASP A 547 6.17 17.27 -14.50
N VAL A 548 5.53 16.59 -13.55
CA VAL A 548 6.23 15.97 -12.40
C VAL A 548 7.29 14.98 -12.88
N MET A 549 6.98 14.22 -13.95
CA MET A 549 7.88 13.19 -14.51
C MET A 549 9.05 13.80 -15.31
N THR A 550 8.82 14.89 -16.01
CA THR A 550 9.78 15.46 -16.96
C THR A 550 10.66 16.56 -16.37
N SER A 551 10.10 17.38 -15.48
CA SER A 551 10.78 18.55 -14.89
C SER A 551 10.61 18.68 -13.37
N GLY A 552 9.86 17.77 -12.74
CA GLY A 552 9.46 17.83 -11.34
C GLY A 552 10.14 16.82 -10.43
N THR A 553 9.46 16.50 -9.33
CA THR A 553 9.96 15.61 -8.28
C THR A 553 9.96 14.13 -8.67
N GLY A 554 9.36 13.79 -9.80
CA GLY A 554 9.24 12.42 -10.35
C GLY A 554 10.28 12.05 -11.40
N MET A 555 11.19 12.95 -11.82
CA MET A 555 12.16 12.73 -12.90
C MET A 555 12.93 11.40 -12.78
N ARG A 556 13.21 10.97 -11.56
CA ARG A 556 13.93 9.71 -11.29
C ARG A 556 13.09 8.47 -11.69
N ALA A 557 11.76 8.57 -11.69
CA ALA A 557 10.86 7.51 -12.10
C ALA A 557 10.65 7.44 -13.62
N TYR A 558 10.98 8.49 -14.36
CA TYR A 558 10.77 8.54 -15.81
C TYR A 558 11.62 7.49 -16.56
N PHE A 559 10.98 6.69 -17.45
CA PHE A 559 11.66 5.61 -18.18
C PHE A 559 11.80 5.80 -19.71
N GLY A 560 11.32 6.91 -20.27
CA GLY A 560 11.77 7.42 -21.57
C GLY A 560 11.48 6.56 -22.83
N THR A 561 10.40 5.77 -22.86
CA THR A 561 10.08 4.87 -24.00
C THR A 561 9.10 5.48 -25.02
N GLY A 562 8.79 6.77 -24.92
CA GLY A 562 7.70 7.40 -25.69
C GLY A 562 6.30 7.14 -25.13
N MET A 563 6.16 6.25 -24.14
CA MET A 563 4.93 6.05 -23.37
C MET A 563 4.67 7.25 -22.49
N ALA A 564 3.46 7.82 -22.52
CA ALA A 564 3.08 8.88 -21.60
C ALA A 564 3.07 8.36 -20.15
N GLN A 565 3.57 9.18 -19.23
CA GLN A 565 3.73 8.84 -17.83
C GLN A 565 3.32 10.03 -16.99
N ALA A 566 2.46 9.82 -16.02
CA ALA A 566 2.05 10.81 -15.04
C ALA A 566 2.28 10.25 -13.62
N GLY A 567 2.56 11.12 -12.65
CA GLY A 567 2.75 10.62 -11.30
C GLY A 567 3.07 11.68 -10.27
N LYS A 568 3.12 11.28 -9.01
CA LYS A 568 3.37 12.14 -7.85
C LYS A 568 4.25 11.44 -6.83
N SER A 569 5.26 12.12 -6.34
CA SER A 569 6.09 11.65 -5.22
C SER A 569 5.47 12.02 -3.87
N GLY A 570 5.60 11.11 -2.90
CA GLY A 570 5.28 11.32 -1.50
C GLY A 570 6.51 11.10 -0.63
N THR A 571 6.68 11.96 0.38
CA THR A 571 7.67 11.78 1.45
C THR A 571 7.07 12.39 2.70
N THR A 572 7.11 11.65 3.79
CA THR A 572 6.58 12.10 5.07
C THR A 572 7.63 12.84 5.89
N THR A 573 7.19 13.52 6.93
CA THR A 573 8.07 14.23 7.87
C THR A 573 9.16 13.30 8.39
N LEU A 574 10.40 13.79 8.43
CA LEU A 574 11.60 13.04 8.82
C LEU A 574 11.88 11.80 7.93
N ASN A 575 11.39 11.77 6.69
CA ASN A 575 11.64 10.67 5.75
C ASN A 575 11.25 9.29 6.30
N ARG A 576 10.15 9.17 7.05
CA ARG A 576 9.71 7.88 7.60
C ARG A 576 9.09 6.99 6.54
N ASP A 577 8.34 7.59 5.60
CA ASP A 577 7.73 6.93 4.46
C ASP A 577 8.15 7.62 3.17
N ALA A 578 8.37 6.85 2.14
CA ALA A 578 8.63 7.29 0.79
C ALA A 578 7.65 6.60 -0.16
N LEU A 579 7.00 7.38 -1.04
CA LEU A 579 5.99 6.88 -1.96
C LEU A 579 6.24 7.43 -3.37
N PHE A 580 5.81 6.63 -4.33
CA PHE A 580 5.60 7.11 -5.68
C PHE A 580 4.32 6.50 -6.23
N ALA A 581 3.35 7.35 -6.55
CA ALA A 581 2.10 6.99 -7.21
C ALA A 581 2.16 7.50 -8.64
N GLY A 582 2.00 6.62 -9.62
CA GLY A 582 2.08 6.99 -11.02
C GLY A 582 1.37 6.00 -11.92
N PHE A 583 1.08 6.44 -13.15
CA PHE A 583 0.34 5.67 -14.12
C PHE A 583 0.77 5.98 -15.54
N THR A 584 0.38 5.11 -16.43
CA THR A 584 0.46 5.22 -17.89
C THR A 584 -0.95 5.04 -18.45
N PRO A 585 -1.19 5.18 -19.75
CA PRO A 585 -2.48 4.83 -20.34
C PRO A 585 -2.88 3.35 -20.26
N TYR A 586 -2.09 2.50 -19.61
CA TYR A 586 -2.37 1.05 -19.44
C TYR A 586 -2.55 0.63 -17.99
N TYR A 587 -1.65 1.07 -17.11
CA TYR A 587 -1.59 0.59 -15.72
C TYR A 587 -1.29 1.72 -14.74
N THR A 588 -1.91 1.61 -13.58
CA THR A 588 -1.58 2.41 -12.40
C THR A 588 -0.72 1.59 -11.45
N CYS A 589 0.34 2.19 -10.92
CA CYS A 589 1.25 1.56 -9.98
C CYS A 589 1.59 2.52 -8.82
N VAL A 590 1.41 2.06 -7.59
CA VAL A 590 1.87 2.79 -6.39
C VAL A 590 2.89 1.95 -5.65
N VAL A 591 4.03 2.57 -5.34
CA VAL A 591 5.11 1.97 -4.54
C VAL A 591 5.25 2.75 -3.24
N TRP A 592 5.12 2.06 -2.12
CA TRP A 592 5.49 2.54 -0.80
C TRP A 592 6.78 1.89 -0.34
N GLY A 593 7.59 2.63 0.41
CA GLY A 593 8.77 2.11 1.05
C GLY A 593 9.04 2.76 2.40
N GLY A 594 9.40 1.93 3.40
CA GLY A 594 9.64 2.38 4.77
C GLY A 594 10.18 1.28 5.66
N TYR A 595 10.49 1.62 6.90
CA TYR A 595 10.83 0.64 7.92
C TYR A 595 9.57 0.20 8.69
N ASP A 596 9.51 -1.09 9.05
CA ASP A 596 8.39 -1.64 9.83
C ASP A 596 8.21 -0.95 11.20
N ASP A 597 9.30 -0.53 11.82
CA ASP A 597 9.30 0.21 13.09
C ASP A 597 9.05 1.72 12.94
N ASN A 598 8.72 2.18 11.72
CA ASN A 598 8.51 3.58 11.37
C ASN A 598 9.70 4.49 11.73
N SER A 599 10.92 3.98 11.72
CA SER A 599 12.14 4.77 11.94
C SER A 599 12.50 5.62 10.70
N ILE A 600 13.42 6.58 10.92
CA ILE A 600 13.87 7.52 9.89
C ILE A 600 14.72 6.79 8.83
N GLN A 601 14.43 7.04 7.55
CA GLN A 601 15.20 6.53 6.43
C GLN A 601 16.32 7.47 6.03
N SER A 602 17.48 6.92 5.64
CA SER A 602 18.62 7.68 5.13
C SER A 602 18.46 8.11 3.66
N ALA A 603 17.68 7.38 2.89
CA ALA A 603 17.36 7.69 1.49
C ALA A 603 15.92 7.29 1.17
N THR A 604 15.29 8.03 0.25
CA THR A 604 13.87 7.92 -0.12
C THR A 604 13.66 7.82 -1.64
N GLY A 605 14.72 7.50 -2.38
CA GLY A 605 14.69 7.43 -3.84
C GLY A 605 14.20 6.11 -4.41
N TYR A 606 14.35 5.01 -3.67
CA TYR A 606 14.10 3.65 -4.16
C TYR A 606 12.65 3.36 -4.59
N PRO A 607 11.57 3.93 -4.04
CA PRO A 607 10.25 3.72 -4.61
C PRO A 607 10.13 4.20 -6.05
N LYS A 608 10.81 5.31 -6.41
CA LYS A 608 10.89 5.81 -7.80
C LYS A 608 11.73 4.89 -8.70
N ASN A 609 12.82 4.31 -8.16
CA ASN A 609 13.62 3.34 -8.90
C ASN A 609 12.82 2.07 -9.21
N LEU A 610 12.15 1.52 -8.19
CA LEU A 610 11.30 0.34 -8.33
C LEU A 610 10.16 0.58 -9.32
N TRP A 611 9.44 1.69 -9.19
CA TRP A 611 8.40 2.09 -10.12
C TRP A 611 8.93 2.14 -11.56
N LYS A 612 10.07 2.81 -11.77
CA LYS A 612 10.75 2.89 -13.08
C LYS A 612 11.11 1.51 -13.62
N ALA A 613 11.76 0.68 -12.82
CA ALA A 613 12.26 -0.63 -13.24
C ALA A 613 11.10 -1.54 -13.63
N VAL A 614 10.07 -1.63 -12.81
CA VAL A 614 8.89 -2.46 -13.07
C VAL A 614 8.11 -1.93 -14.27
N MET A 615 7.73 -0.64 -14.27
CA MET A 615 6.89 -0.06 -15.32
C MET A 615 7.59 -0.08 -16.68
N LYS A 616 8.90 0.12 -16.73
CA LYS A 616 9.67 -0.01 -17.96
C LYS A 616 9.59 -1.43 -18.56
N ARG A 617 9.67 -2.45 -17.72
CA ARG A 617 9.64 -3.86 -18.17
C ARG A 617 8.25 -4.29 -18.60
N ILE A 618 7.21 -3.95 -17.85
CA ILE A 618 5.83 -4.34 -18.21
C ILE A 618 5.33 -3.63 -19.47
N HIS A 619 5.94 -2.49 -19.83
CA HIS A 619 5.59 -1.73 -21.05
C HIS A 619 6.52 -2.00 -22.24
N ALA A 620 7.48 -2.95 -22.12
CA ALA A 620 8.48 -3.17 -23.18
C ALA A 620 7.85 -3.55 -24.52
N ASP A 621 6.79 -4.35 -24.48
CA ASP A 621 6.09 -4.85 -25.67
C ASP A 621 4.76 -4.11 -25.94
N LEU A 622 4.41 -3.10 -25.14
CA LEU A 622 3.19 -2.33 -25.32
C LEU A 622 3.42 -1.16 -26.28
N LYS A 623 2.43 -0.89 -27.13
CA LYS A 623 2.47 0.24 -28.04
C LYS A 623 2.47 1.56 -27.24
N ALA A 624 3.43 2.44 -27.52
CA ALA A 624 3.45 3.76 -26.92
C ALA A 624 2.18 4.55 -27.32
N LYS A 625 1.51 5.14 -26.31
CA LYS A 625 0.35 6.04 -26.49
C LYS A 625 0.35 7.16 -25.44
N ASP A 626 -0.34 8.25 -25.73
CA ASP A 626 -0.61 9.33 -24.78
C ASP A 626 -1.99 9.14 -24.15
N PHE A 627 -2.27 9.90 -23.12
CA PHE A 627 -3.60 9.99 -22.49
C PHE A 627 -4.56 10.69 -23.44
N GLU A 628 -5.76 10.15 -23.55
CA GLU A 628 -6.80 10.71 -24.41
C GLU A 628 -7.25 12.07 -23.86
N LYS A 629 -7.21 13.10 -24.75
CA LYS A 629 -7.61 14.45 -24.38
C LYS A 629 -9.10 14.65 -24.64
N PRO A 630 -9.91 14.98 -23.60
CA PRO A 630 -11.32 15.30 -23.77
C PRO A 630 -11.56 16.47 -24.72
N SER A 631 -12.70 16.47 -25.37
CA SER A 631 -13.09 17.55 -26.30
C SER A 631 -13.33 18.89 -25.59
N GLY A 632 -13.68 18.86 -24.29
CA GLY A 632 -13.89 20.03 -23.44
C GLY A 632 -12.61 20.76 -23.00
N ILE A 633 -11.42 20.33 -23.44
CA ILE A 633 -10.16 20.98 -23.07
C ILE A 633 -9.72 22.02 -24.12
N THR A 634 -9.61 23.25 -23.68
CA THR A 634 -9.12 24.39 -24.44
C THR A 634 -7.80 24.93 -23.91
N GLN A 635 -7.20 25.92 -24.61
CA GLN A 635 -5.96 26.58 -24.21
C GLN A 635 -6.13 28.11 -24.23
N ALA A 636 -5.45 28.78 -23.30
CA ALA A 636 -5.34 30.24 -23.31
C ALA A 636 -3.94 30.66 -22.81
N VAL A 637 -3.51 31.85 -23.24
CA VAL A 637 -2.30 32.49 -22.71
C VAL A 637 -2.68 33.22 -21.42
N VAL A 638 -1.91 32.99 -20.35
CA VAL A 638 -2.15 33.60 -19.03
C VAL A 638 -0.85 34.17 -18.43
N CYS A 639 -1.00 35.10 -17.50
CA CYS A 639 0.11 35.62 -16.73
C CYS A 639 0.50 34.63 -15.61
N ALA A 640 1.78 34.29 -15.50
CA ALA A 640 2.31 33.37 -14.49
C ALA A 640 2.23 33.90 -13.05
N LYS A 641 1.95 35.18 -12.85
CA LYS A 641 1.88 35.82 -11.54
C LYS A 641 0.46 35.99 -11.00
N SER A 642 -0.51 36.19 -11.90
CA SER A 642 -1.92 36.30 -11.49
C SER A 642 -2.77 35.08 -11.87
N GLY A 643 -2.36 34.30 -12.89
CA GLY A 643 -3.19 33.25 -13.48
C GLY A 643 -4.28 33.78 -14.40
N LEU A 644 -4.39 35.11 -14.59
CA LEU A 644 -5.37 35.81 -15.41
C LEU A 644 -4.80 36.11 -16.82
N LEU A 645 -5.60 36.70 -17.71
CA LEU A 645 -5.13 37.11 -19.04
C LEU A 645 -3.99 38.11 -18.92
N PRO A 646 -2.92 38.02 -19.74
CA PRO A 646 -1.80 38.95 -19.61
C PRO A 646 -2.20 40.36 -20.04
N GLU A 647 -1.79 41.33 -19.28
CA GLU A 647 -1.91 42.75 -19.66
C GLU A 647 -0.80 43.08 -20.68
N ALA A 648 -1.23 43.56 -21.84
CA ALA A 648 -0.32 43.87 -22.93
C ALA A 648 0.69 44.97 -22.50
N ASP A 649 1.96 44.86 -22.95
CA ASP A 649 3.05 45.78 -22.62
C ASP A 649 3.35 45.96 -21.12
N VAL A 650 2.77 45.13 -20.25
CA VAL A 650 3.02 45.13 -18.80
C VAL A 650 3.58 43.78 -18.36
N CYS A 651 2.89 42.65 -18.57
CA CYS A 651 3.37 41.34 -18.16
C CYS A 651 4.66 40.92 -18.87
N ASP A 652 4.87 41.38 -20.09
CA ASP A 652 6.09 41.09 -20.88
C ASP A 652 7.31 41.91 -20.46
N LYS A 653 7.09 42.99 -19.69
CA LYS A 653 8.14 43.89 -19.20
C LYS A 653 8.49 43.68 -17.72
N ASP A 654 8.08 42.52 -17.13
CA ASP A 654 8.55 42.14 -15.80
C ASP A 654 10.09 42.08 -15.77
N PRO A 655 10.74 42.55 -14.71
CA PRO A 655 12.22 42.57 -14.62
C PRO A 655 12.89 41.21 -14.81
N ARG A 656 12.15 40.10 -14.69
CA ARG A 656 12.61 38.71 -14.89
C ARG A 656 12.35 38.16 -16.29
N GLY A 657 11.86 38.99 -17.21
CA GLY A 657 11.42 38.59 -18.54
C GLY A 657 9.93 38.28 -18.61
N THR A 658 9.49 37.89 -19.78
CA THR A 658 8.06 37.57 -20.08
C THR A 658 7.47 36.61 -19.07
N GLN A 659 6.37 37.02 -18.45
CA GLN A 659 5.62 36.19 -17.48
C GLN A 659 4.33 35.58 -18.07
N SER A 660 4.22 35.48 -19.39
CA SER A 660 3.07 34.89 -20.08
C SER A 660 3.40 33.48 -20.56
N TYR A 661 2.45 32.56 -20.41
CA TYR A 661 2.58 31.17 -20.89
C TYR A 661 1.22 30.61 -21.29
N THR A 662 1.21 29.54 -22.10
CA THR A 662 -0.02 28.84 -22.50
C THR A 662 -0.38 27.79 -21.45
N GLU A 663 -1.65 27.80 -21.01
CA GLU A 663 -2.19 26.83 -20.06
C GLU A 663 -3.44 26.14 -20.62
N TYR A 664 -3.75 24.95 -20.11
CA TYR A 664 -4.97 24.19 -20.43
C TYR A 664 -6.09 24.47 -19.44
N PHE A 665 -7.32 24.50 -19.97
CA PHE A 665 -8.54 24.81 -19.23
C PHE A 665 -9.67 23.86 -19.64
N ALA A 666 -10.55 23.50 -18.71
CA ALA A 666 -11.84 22.98 -19.05
C ALA A 666 -12.68 24.07 -19.72
N GLU A 667 -13.59 23.69 -20.59
CA GLU A 667 -14.49 24.62 -21.28
C GLU A 667 -15.24 25.52 -20.27
N GLY A 668 -15.27 26.83 -20.54
CA GLY A 668 -15.90 27.82 -19.65
C GLY A 668 -15.10 28.24 -18.44
N THR A 669 -13.86 27.71 -18.22
CA THR A 669 -13.02 28.09 -17.07
C THR A 669 -11.82 28.98 -17.42
N VAL A 670 -11.68 29.39 -18.69
CA VAL A 670 -10.68 30.36 -19.13
C VAL A 670 -10.95 31.69 -18.42
N PRO A 671 -9.94 32.32 -17.77
CA PRO A 671 -10.14 33.63 -17.12
C PRO A 671 -10.55 34.70 -18.14
N THR A 672 -11.44 35.58 -17.73
CA THR A 672 -11.94 36.73 -18.56
C THR A 672 -11.32 38.06 -18.12
N GLU A 673 -10.72 38.10 -16.95
CA GLU A 673 -10.10 39.28 -16.36
C GLU A 673 -8.62 39.37 -16.73
N ASN A 674 -8.13 40.63 -16.87
CA ASN A 674 -6.71 40.89 -17.08
C ASN A 674 -5.88 40.82 -15.79
N CYS A 675 -4.58 40.71 -15.97
CA CYS A 675 -3.62 40.60 -14.87
C CYS A 675 -3.71 41.80 -13.90
N ASP A 676 -3.95 41.48 -12.64
CA ASP A 676 -4.03 42.43 -11.52
C ASP A 676 -2.78 42.46 -10.64
N HIS A 677 -1.80 41.60 -10.94
CA HIS A 677 -0.54 41.47 -10.16
C HIS A 677 0.63 42.24 -10.75
N HIS A 678 0.54 42.73 -12.01
CA HIS A 678 1.51 43.61 -12.62
C HIS A 678 0.96 45.02 -12.78
N ILE A 679 1.78 46.01 -12.46
CA ILE A 679 1.46 47.43 -12.74
C ILE A 679 2.63 48.10 -13.45
N SER A 680 2.32 49.03 -14.32
CA SER A 680 3.27 49.87 -14.99
C SER A 680 3.30 51.23 -14.30
N LEU A 681 4.47 51.72 -13.90
CA LEU A 681 4.67 52.98 -13.19
C LEU A 681 5.68 53.84 -13.92
N GLN A 682 5.41 55.11 -13.92
CA GLN A 682 6.37 56.15 -14.35
C GLN A 682 7.34 56.40 -13.17
N ILE A 683 8.62 56.17 -13.38
CA ILE A 683 9.67 56.29 -12.37
C ILE A 683 10.63 57.38 -12.75
N CYS A 684 10.85 58.31 -11.85
CA CYS A 684 11.96 59.28 -12.00
C CYS A 684 13.30 58.59 -11.80
N GLU A 685 14.17 58.57 -12.79
CA GLU A 685 15.45 57.89 -12.72
C GLU A 685 16.38 58.50 -11.65
N ALA A 686 16.35 59.81 -11.49
CA ALA A 686 17.16 60.52 -10.50
C ALA A 686 16.82 60.15 -9.05
N SER A 687 15.51 60.00 -8.71
CA SER A 687 15.07 59.66 -7.35
C SER A 687 14.83 58.19 -7.11
N GLY A 688 14.61 57.38 -8.18
CA GLY A 688 14.18 56.01 -8.12
C GLY A 688 12.74 55.82 -7.56
N LYS A 689 11.93 56.89 -7.47
CA LYS A 689 10.57 56.93 -6.96
C LYS A 689 9.55 57.15 -8.06
N VAL A 690 8.26 57.01 -7.75
CA VAL A 690 7.18 57.34 -8.68
C VAL A 690 7.33 58.80 -9.12
N ALA A 691 7.30 59.03 -10.44
CA ALA A 691 7.48 60.37 -11.00
C ALA A 691 6.37 61.31 -10.54
N GLY A 692 6.75 62.52 -10.13
CA GLY A 692 5.84 63.61 -9.82
C GLY A 692 5.61 64.51 -11.01
N GLU A 693 4.73 65.49 -10.84
CA GLU A 693 4.34 66.46 -11.87
C GLU A 693 5.55 67.27 -12.41
N TYR A 694 6.55 67.46 -11.59
CA TYR A 694 7.72 68.28 -11.93
C TYR A 694 8.94 67.49 -12.45
N CYS A 695 8.81 66.19 -12.66
CA CYS A 695 9.90 65.39 -13.20
C CYS A 695 10.11 65.65 -14.69
N PRO A 696 11.34 65.93 -15.13
CA PRO A 696 11.67 66.08 -16.55
C PRO A 696 11.32 64.82 -17.35
N ALA A 697 10.71 64.98 -18.51
CA ALA A 697 10.19 63.88 -19.31
C ALA A 697 11.28 62.89 -19.77
N ASP A 698 12.50 63.38 -19.97
CA ASP A 698 13.68 62.62 -20.35
C ASP A 698 14.31 61.83 -19.18
N GLN A 699 13.93 62.15 -17.95
CA GLN A 699 14.32 61.42 -16.72
C GLN A 699 13.20 60.52 -16.20
N VAL A 700 12.08 60.36 -16.92
CA VAL A 700 10.97 59.50 -16.55
C VAL A 700 10.97 58.23 -17.41
N VAL A 701 11.12 57.09 -16.76
CA VAL A 701 11.08 55.78 -17.42
C VAL A 701 9.92 54.97 -16.94
N THR A 702 9.33 54.21 -17.85
CA THR A 702 8.27 53.24 -17.50
C THR A 702 8.89 51.94 -16.99
N LYS A 703 8.53 51.54 -15.78
CA LYS A 703 8.97 50.27 -15.18
C LYS A 703 7.80 49.46 -14.71
N THR A 704 7.87 48.16 -14.94
CA THR A 704 6.86 47.19 -14.45
C THR A 704 7.27 46.67 -13.07
N TYR A 705 6.29 46.63 -12.17
CA TYR A 705 6.37 46.09 -10.81
C TYR A 705 5.31 45.07 -10.56
N ILE A 706 5.52 44.22 -9.54
CA ILE A 706 4.48 43.35 -8.99
C ILE A 706 3.79 44.08 -7.84
N VAL A 707 2.50 43.74 -7.61
CA VAL A 707 1.71 44.16 -6.45
C VAL A 707 1.19 42.94 -5.67
N GLY A 708 0.93 43.13 -4.39
CA GLY A 708 0.28 42.12 -3.56
C GLY A 708 1.19 40.99 -3.05
N ALA A 709 2.50 40.97 -3.37
CA ALA A 709 3.40 39.94 -2.88
C ALA A 709 3.61 40.04 -1.36
N GLU A 710 3.53 38.91 -0.65
CA GLU A 710 3.70 38.82 0.78
C GLU A 710 5.19 38.91 1.20
N LYS A 711 5.43 39.53 2.34
CA LYS A 711 6.80 39.66 2.89
C LYS A 711 7.40 38.27 3.14
N GLY A 712 8.59 38.03 2.60
CA GLY A 712 9.33 36.79 2.73
C GLY A 712 9.16 35.85 1.52
N SER A 713 8.29 36.18 0.56
CA SER A 713 8.26 35.49 -0.72
C SER A 713 9.36 36.03 -1.66
N ALA A 714 9.75 35.24 -2.66
CA ALA A 714 10.76 35.63 -3.65
C ALA A 714 10.27 36.80 -4.53
N ASP A 715 8.98 36.99 -4.69
CA ASP A 715 8.41 38.06 -5.49
C ASP A 715 8.37 39.41 -4.76
N TYR A 716 8.49 39.41 -3.43
CA TYR A 716 8.47 40.64 -2.63
C TYR A 716 9.53 41.67 -3.02
N GLN A 717 10.69 41.22 -3.48
CA GLN A 717 11.78 42.12 -3.94
C GLN A 717 11.43 42.89 -5.20
N TYR A 718 10.44 42.47 -5.98
CA TYR A 718 9.92 43.10 -7.19
C TYR A 718 8.60 43.83 -6.95
N CYS A 719 8.15 43.86 -5.68
CA CYS A 719 6.84 44.38 -5.32
C CYS A 719 6.88 45.91 -5.11
N ALA A 720 6.00 46.60 -5.80
CA ALA A 720 5.69 47.98 -5.47
C ALA A 720 4.87 47.99 -4.15
N THR A 721 5.54 48.15 -3.02
CA THR A 721 4.89 48.23 -1.71
C THR A 721 4.06 49.50 -1.60
N GLU A 722 3.05 49.48 -0.70
CA GLU A 722 2.22 50.67 -0.42
C GLU A 722 3.02 51.93 -0.13
N LYS A 723 4.13 51.80 0.62
CA LYS A 723 5.05 52.89 0.90
C LYS A 723 5.76 53.41 -0.34
N PHE A 724 6.06 52.53 -1.31
CA PHE A 724 6.67 52.91 -2.57
C PHE A 724 5.65 53.62 -3.49
N LEU A 725 4.44 53.08 -3.59
CA LEU A 725 3.34 53.64 -4.39
C LEU A 725 2.90 55.02 -3.95
N ASN A 726 2.90 55.27 -2.63
CA ASN A 726 2.55 56.57 -2.03
C ASN A 726 3.73 57.54 -1.97
N GLY A 727 4.93 57.15 -2.39
CA GLY A 727 6.14 57.98 -2.38
C GLY A 727 6.47 58.56 -3.74
N THR A 728 6.11 59.81 -4.00
CA THR A 728 6.47 60.53 -5.21
C THR A 728 7.93 61.04 -5.17
N CYS A 729 8.45 61.40 -6.31
CA CYS A 729 9.77 62.05 -6.45
C CYS A 729 9.87 63.27 -5.53
N ASN A 730 10.96 63.36 -4.82
CA ASN A 730 11.24 64.46 -3.89
C ASN A 730 12.52 65.24 -4.28
N ILE A 731 12.98 65.07 -5.52
CA ILE A 731 14.14 65.75 -6.05
C ILE A 731 13.68 66.89 -6.99
N HIS A 732 12.61 66.66 -7.72
CA HIS A 732 12.06 67.63 -8.65
C HIS A 732 10.79 68.26 -8.03
N ASP A 733 10.82 69.57 -7.88
CA ASP A 733 9.68 70.40 -7.40
C ASP A 733 9.53 71.65 -8.33
N ALA A 734 8.63 72.57 -7.99
CA ALA A 734 8.37 73.74 -8.80
C ALA A 734 9.57 74.67 -8.93
N GLU A 735 10.46 74.66 -7.93
CA GLU A 735 11.67 75.54 -7.94
C GLU A 735 12.75 74.95 -8.86
N THR A 736 12.91 73.62 -8.95
CA THR A 736 13.89 72.95 -9.81
C THR A 736 13.58 73.01 -11.31
N GLN A 737 12.29 73.25 -11.69
CA GLN A 737 11.93 73.46 -13.11
C GLN A 737 12.35 74.85 -13.65
N ASP A 738 12.47 75.86 -12.79
CA ASP A 738 12.87 77.20 -13.23
C ASP A 738 14.35 77.33 -13.41
N GLU A 739 15.22 76.46 -12.90
CA GLU A 739 16.66 76.45 -13.05
C GLU A 739 17.21 75.90 -14.40
N GLU A 740 16.37 75.16 -15.16
CA GLU A 740 16.74 74.52 -16.45
C GLU A 740 16.34 75.33 -17.72
N LYS A 741 15.97 76.62 -17.59
CA LYS A 741 15.85 77.45 -18.79
C LYS A 741 17.24 77.95 -19.15
N PRO A 742 17.76 77.72 -20.39
CA PRO A 742 18.98 78.27 -20.83
C PRO A 742 18.84 79.80 -20.92
N GLU A 743 19.69 80.59 -20.24
CA GLU A 743 19.89 82.00 -20.53
C GLU A 743 20.32 82.15 -21.99
N GLU A 744 19.51 82.87 -22.79
CA GLU A 744 19.95 83.39 -24.14
C GLU A 744 21.09 84.39 -23.95
N GLU A 745 22.32 84.00 -24.23
CA GLU A 745 23.40 84.94 -24.44
C GLU A 745 23.25 85.68 -25.80
N PRO A 746 23.45 86.97 -25.85
CA PRO A 746 23.27 87.77 -27.09
C PRO A 746 24.42 87.52 -28.11
N ALA A 747 23.98 87.40 -29.35
CA ALA A 747 24.87 87.28 -30.55
C ALA A 747 25.82 88.43 -30.75
N ASP A 748 27.06 88.12 -31.00
CA ASP A 748 28.08 89.01 -31.64
C ASP A 748 28.69 88.34 -32.88
N PRO A 749 29.15 89.18 -33.90
CA PRO A 749 29.10 88.83 -35.32
C PRO A 749 30.39 88.14 -35.85
N PRO A 750 30.38 87.70 -37.13
CA PRO A 750 31.32 86.72 -37.67
C PRO A 750 32.67 87.34 -38.14
N ASP A 751 33.75 86.60 -38.03
CA ASP A 751 34.92 86.82 -38.88
C ASP A 751 35.68 85.55 -39.24
N ASP A 752 36.03 85.57 -40.46
CA ASP A 752 36.74 84.79 -41.46
C ASP A 752 37.83 83.74 -41.11
N ALA A 753 37.86 82.82 -42.08
CA ALA A 753 39.02 82.15 -42.67
C ALA A 753 39.50 80.78 -42.16
N LYS A 754 39.27 79.87 -43.03
CA LYS A 754 39.94 78.58 -43.40
C LYS A 754 41.47 78.50 -43.20
N PRO A 755 42.21 77.37 -43.43
CA PRO A 755 41.75 76.05 -44.00
C PRO A 755 42.37 74.77 -43.34
N GLU A 756 41.81 73.68 -43.74
CA GLU A 756 42.31 72.32 -44.05
C GLU A 756 43.60 71.80 -43.40
N GLU A 757 43.52 70.60 -42.87
CA GLU A 757 44.29 69.45 -43.38
C GLU A 757 43.74 68.08 -42.89
N THR A 758 43.70 67.24 -43.85
CA THR A 758 43.39 65.83 -43.92
C THR A 758 44.36 64.96 -43.11
N HIS A 759 43.91 63.85 -42.59
CA HIS A 759 44.47 62.53 -42.89
C HIS A 759 43.59 61.40 -42.35
N GLU A 760 43.22 60.52 -43.25
CA GLU A 760 42.70 59.21 -43.12
C GLU A 760 43.78 58.18 -42.72
N PRO A 761 43.49 56.87 -42.72
CA PRO A 761 43.08 56.00 -41.61
C PRO A 761 44.12 54.89 -41.38
N GLU A 762 43.98 54.10 -40.32
CA GLU A 762 44.66 52.81 -40.35
C GLU A 762 43.85 51.69 -39.55
N GLN A 763 43.89 50.59 -40.14
CA GLN A 763 43.19 49.35 -40.08
C GLN A 763 43.45 48.47 -38.82
N THR A 764 42.51 47.68 -38.54
CA THR A 764 42.50 46.41 -37.83
C THR A 764 43.81 45.59 -37.78
N PRO A 765 43.93 44.61 -36.82
CA PRO A 765 43.48 43.26 -37.17
C PRO A 765 42.86 42.41 -36.04
N GLU A 766 42.10 41.50 -36.54
CA GLU A 766 41.64 40.25 -35.91
C GLU A 766 42.73 39.38 -35.27
N LYS A 767 42.38 38.58 -34.29
CA LYS A 767 42.52 37.10 -34.25
C LYS A 767 42.10 36.56 -32.88
N ASN A 768 41.10 35.71 -32.88
CA ASN A 768 41.03 34.24 -32.84
C ASN A 768 41.37 33.55 -31.50
N GLU A 769 40.42 32.71 -31.13
CA GLU A 769 40.51 31.33 -30.57
C GLU A 769 41.10 31.16 -29.16
N GLU A 770 40.32 30.68 -28.23
CA GLU A 770 39.92 29.27 -27.97
C GLU A 770 38.59 29.18 -27.18
#